data_cc46267f77401e94491e3ef2277731c4
#
_entry.id   cc46267f77401e94491e3ef2277731c4
#
_cell.length_a   1.000
_cell.length_b   1.000
_cell.length_c   1.000
_cell.angle_alpha   90.00
_cell.angle_beta   90.00
_cell.angle_gamma   90.00
#
_symmetry.space_group_name_H-M   'P 1'
#
loop_
_entity.id
_entity.type
_entity.pdbx_description
1 polymer ?
#
loop_
_entity_poly.entity_id
_entity_poly.type
_entity_poly.pdbx_seq_one_letter_code
_entity_poly.pdbx_strand_id
1 'polypeptide(L)'
;MNISVKVPVKRGRGVLPCIESWLFGHRRLVLASLVIFTLIMAWFAVQLRMDAGFEKQLPIGHEYVETFEAYRNDLLGANRLTIVVKARAGKIWSETALKRLYDVTQAVTFLPNVSRSSVRSLWTPNAFVNEITEEGFRADPLVPGTVTPERLDDETIARIADSTAQGGFIGTLVSRDQSSAMITVELNEFDATGARLDYVAYNQVLEKQIRQQFEDGDFDIQIIGFAKQIGDIADGASAVLEFCLLALLLTAVAVYWYCHSVRFTLLAVGCSLASLVWQFGSLRLLGYGLDPLAVLVPFLVFAIGVSHGVQQINFIVREIAHGKCVEEAARSSFSGLLIPGTLALVTAFVSFVTLVLIPIPMVRELAITASLGVSFKIITNLVMLPLVASMLRVDGDYAATEETSRQRRARWLHGLVRLTEWRNAKWVLCVALLVFLAAVWQSHDRVVGSLQAGAPELREDSRFNRDAVAIASSYDIGLDWLSVVFEVNPGKSGDGASVACEEVALGQYQDRFVWAMEGVPGVVSVAAFSTSLRQFNEGYNEGNPKMNAVPIDPANYSSLATEVARIPGIMRSDCSMAAVHLYLADHKATTINKVIEAAKAFRREFPMPGVTVRLASGNAGVIAAINEEVEKSETPMMLYVYAAIALLVFVVYRDLRAVLVCCLPLTIGTFIGYWFMKELQIGLTIATLPVMVLAVGIGVDYAFYIYNRMQLHQSLGLPIDKAVEHALLEVGVATIFTAITLAVGVATWAFSDLKFQADMGKLLAFMFMVNMVMAMTVLPAFAVWLERVFPRKRPVRMVGALAH
;
A
#
# COMPACT_ATOMS: atom_id res chain seq x y z
N MET A 1 15.12 -49.97 15.90
CA MET A 1 16.52 -50.28 16.20
C MET A 1 17.13 -49.01 16.76
N ASN A 2 17.19 -48.92 18.12
CA ASN A 2 17.69 -47.74 18.83
C ASN A 2 19.24 -47.72 18.76
N ILE A 3 19.77 -46.86 17.88
CA ILE A 3 21.19 -46.56 17.90
C ILE A 3 21.38 -45.30 18.76
N SER A 4 21.57 -45.50 20.06
CA SER A 4 22.03 -44.49 21.00
C SER A 4 23.54 -44.26 20.78
N VAL A 5 23.89 -43.36 19.86
CA VAL A 5 25.29 -42.95 19.72
C VAL A 5 25.58 -41.91 20.79
N LYS A 6 26.18 -42.31 21.90
CA LYS A 6 26.80 -41.39 22.86
C LYS A 6 28.08 -40.82 22.24
N VAL A 7 27.97 -39.62 21.68
CA VAL A 7 29.15 -38.84 21.25
C VAL A 7 29.69 -38.08 22.45
N PRO A 8 30.98 -38.19 22.80
CA PRO A 8 31.58 -37.46 23.90
C PRO A 8 31.73 -35.99 23.52
N VAL A 9 30.99 -35.12 24.19
CA VAL A 9 31.00 -33.67 23.96
C VAL A 9 32.25 -33.07 24.57
N LYS A 10 33.22 -32.71 23.75
CA LYS A 10 34.25 -31.74 24.15
C LYS A 10 33.59 -30.37 24.21
N ARG A 11 33.33 -29.85 25.44
CA ARG A 11 32.94 -28.45 25.66
C ARG A 11 34.03 -27.53 25.07
N GLY A 12 33.83 -27.06 23.86
CA GLY A 12 34.70 -26.07 23.25
C GLY A 12 34.63 -24.75 24.02
N ARG A 13 35.78 -24.10 24.26
CA ARG A 13 35.89 -22.74 24.74
C ARG A 13 35.40 -21.78 23.63
N GLY A 14 34.07 -21.66 23.44
CA GLY A 14 33.44 -20.73 22.48
C GLY A 14 32.68 -19.63 23.20
N VAL A 15 32.43 -18.55 22.51
CA VAL A 15 31.67 -17.38 23.02
C VAL A 15 30.22 -17.77 23.40
N LEU A 16 29.61 -18.66 22.63
CA LEU A 16 28.25 -19.14 22.83
C LEU A 16 27.97 -19.82 24.17
N PRO A 17 28.77 -20.82 24.62
CA PRO A 17 28.59 -21.44 25.94
C PRO A 17 28.77 -20.47 27.12
N CYS A 18 29.59 -19.44 26.94
CA CYS A 18 29.78 -18.40 27.95
C CYS A 18 28.52 -17.51 28.07
N ILE A 19 27.94 -17.09 26.93
CA ILE A 19 26.70 -16.33 26.91
C ILE A 19 25.55 -17.14 27.49
N GLU A 20 25.39 -18.40 27.09
CA GLU A 20 24.37 -19.32 27.62
C GLU A 20 24.47 -19.44 29.14
N SER A 21 25.66 -19.77 29.66
CA SER A 21 25.87 -19.92 31.10
C SER A 21 25.58 -18.66 31.90
N TRP A 22 25.92 -17.48 31.35
CA TRP A 22 25.65 -16.20 31.98
C TRP A 22 24.15 -15.87 31.98
N LEU A 23 23.46 -16.05 30.84
CA LEU A 23 22.03 -15.79 30.69
C LEU A 23 21.19 -16.66 31.65
N PHE A 24 21.41 -17.97 31.63
CA PHE A 24 20.66 -18.88 32.49
C PHE A 24 21.06 -18.79 33.96
N GLY A 25 22.31 -18.43 34.26
CA GLY A 25 22.79 -18.20 35.64
C GLY A 25 22.13 -16.98 36.28
N HIS A 26 21.87 -15.91 35.48
CA HIS A 26 21.27 -14.66 35.95
C HIS A 26 19.84 -14.46 35.44
N ARG A 27 19.11 -15.55 35.13
CA ARG A 27 17.80 -15.52 34.45
C ARG A 27 16.78 -14.58 35.10
N ARG A 28 16.71 -14.50 36.44
CA ARG A 28 15.78 -13.62 37.16
C ARG A 28 16.09 -12.15 36.92
N LEU A 29 17.36 -11.78 36.94
CA LEU A 29 17.81 -10.42 36.70
C LEU A 29 17.56 -9.99 35.24
N VAL A 30 17.91 -10.87 34.30
CA VAL A 30 17.64 -10.64 32.87
C VAL A 30 16.14 -10.48 32.60
N LEU A 31 15.30 -11.37 33.15
CA LEU A 31 13.84 -11.26 32.97
C LEU A 31 13.26 -10.00 33.63
N ALA A 32 13.75 -9.64 34.82
CA ALA A 32 13.34 -8.38 35.48
C ALA A 32 13.71 -7.15 34.64
N SER A 33 14.91 -7.13 34.05
CA SER A 33 15.28 -6.02 33.14
C SER A 33 14.42 -5.96 31.89
N LEU A 34 14.06 -7.10 31.30
CA LEU A 34 13.17 -7.17 30.14
C LEU A 34 11.73 -6.74 30.48
N VAL A 35 11.24 -7.08 31.68
CA VAL A 35 9.93 -6.62 32.16
C VAL A 35 9.93 -5.10 32.37
N ILE A 36 10.95 -4.54 33.00
CA ILE A 36 11.09 -3.10 33.20
C ILE A 36 11.13 -2.40 31.83
N PHE A 37 11.93 -2.92 30.90
CA PHE A 37 11.99 -2.39 29.55
C PHE A 37 10.62 -2.43 28.84
N THR A 38 9.87 -3.52 29.01
CA THR A 38 8.52 -3.65 28.45
C THR A 38 7.57 -2.60 29.04
N LEU A 39 7.63 -2.34 30.35
CA LEU A 39 6.80 -1.32 30.99
C LEU A 39 7.13 0.10 30.48
N ILE A 40 8.41 0.40 30.32
CA ILE A 40 8.87 1.68 29.76
C ILE A 40 8.36 1.83 28.31
N MET A 41 8.54 0.81 27.48
CA MET A 41 8.07 0.84 26.09
C MET A 41 6.55 0.89 25.99
N ALA A 42 5.83 0.25 26.91
CA ALA A 42 4.37 0.33 26.98
C ALA A 42 3.89 1.76 27.24
N TRP A 43 4.58 2.49 28.12
CA TRP A 43 4.28 3.90 28.36
C TRP A 43 4.35 4.77 27.10
N PHE A 44 5.38 4.57 26.27
CA PHE A 44 5.52 5.27 25.00
C PHE A 44 4.52 4.74 23.94
N ALA A 45 4.27 3.44 23.91
CA ALA A 45 3.36 2.83 22.95
C ALA A 45 1.92 3.38 23.05
N VAL A 46 1.42 3.64 24.27
CA VAL A 46 0.07 4.21 24.48
C VAL A 46 -0.04 5.65 23.92
N GLN A 47 1.07 6.36 23.76
CA GLN A 47 1.10 7.73 23.22
C GLN A 47 1.23 7.76 21.68
N LEU A 48 1.27 6.62 21.01
CA LEU A 48 1.37 6.54 19.56
C LEU A 48 0.07 7.06 18.94
N ARG A 49 0.18 7.87 17.89
CA ARG A 49 -0.95 8.46 17.17
C ARG A 49 -0.97 7.96 15.73
N MET A 50 -2.15 7.91 15.15
CA MET A 50 -2.30 7.75 13.70
C MET A 50 -1.79 9.01 13.01
N ASP A 51 -1.06 8.81 11.92
CA ASP A 51 -0.46 9.89 11.13
C ASP A 51 -0.65 9.58 9.64
N ALA A 52 -1.84 9.90 9.14
CA ALA A 52 -2.24 9.70 7.76
C ALA A 52 -2.08 11.00 6.97
N GLY A 53 -0.86 11.29 6.52
CA GLY A 53 -0.55 12.46 5.68
C GLY A 53 -0.46 12.10 4.20
N PHE A 54 -1.12 12.86 3.32
CA PHE A 54 -0.98 12.74 1.86
C PHE A 54 0.49 12.88 1.40
N GLU A 55 1.22 13.82 2.00
CA GLU A 55 2.63 14.09 1.66
C GLU A 55 3.54 12.86 1.82
N LYS A 56 3.16 11.91 2.69
CA LYS A 56 3.91 10.66 2.87
C LYS A 56 3.82 9.70 1.69
N GLN A 57 2.84 9.87 0.82
CA GLN A 57 2.69 9.07 -0.39
C GLN A 57 3.51 9.62 -1.56
N LEU A 58 3.93 10.88 -1.50
CA LEU A 58 4.63 11.57 -2.57
C LEU A 58 6.07 11.03 -2.74
N PRO A 59 6.45 10.56 -3.95
CA PRO A 59 7.84 10.17 -4.23
C PRO A 59 8.76 11.39 -4.19
N ILE A 60 9.78 11.35 -3.33
CA ILE A 60 10.72 12.45 -3.16
C ILE A 60 11.59 12.60 -4.41
N GLY A 61 11.65 13.83 -4.96
CA GLY A 61 12.49 14.16 -6.11
C GLY A 61 11.95 13.67 -7.46
N HIS A 62 10.66 13.35 -7.55
CA HIS A 62 10.01 13.00 -8.82
C HIS A 62 9.50 14.26 -9.54
N GLU A 63 9.71 14.38 -10.87
CA GLU A 63 9.34 15.55 -11.68
C GLU A 63 7.90 16.03 -11.43
N TYR A 64 6.94 15.09 -11.32
CA TYR A 64 5.53 15.41 -11.15
C TYR A 64 5.22 15.93 -9.75
N VAL A 65 5.93 15.43 -8.74
CA VAL A 65 5.80 15.88 -7.37
C VAL A 65 6.41 17.27 -7.22
N GLU A 66 7.58 17.52 -7.81
CA GLU A 66 8.18 18.85 -7.84
C GLU A 66 7.26 19.88 -8.53
N THR A 67 6.61 19.49 -9.64
CA THR A 67 5.62 20.32 -10.31
C THR A 67 4.40 20.58 -9.40
N PHE A 68 3.91 19.54 -8.73
CA PHE A 68 2.79 19.69 -7.79
C PHE A 68 3.15 20.63 -6.63
N GLU A 69 4.31 20.46 -6.00
CA GLU A 69 4.73 21.32 -4.88
C GLU A 69 4.96 22.78 -5.31
N ALA A 70 5.54 22.99 -6.51
CA ALA A 70 5.83 24.33 -7.02
C ALA A 70 4.57 25.13 -7.33
N TYR A 71 3.51 24.45 -7.78
CA TYR A 71 2.30 25.11 -8.31
C TYR A 71 1.01 24.77 -7.54
N ARG A 72 1.08 24.09 -6.40
CA ARG A 72 -0.11 23.64 -5.66
C ARG A 72 -1.03 24.78 -5.20
N ASN A 73 -0.49 25.99 -5.04
CA ASN A 73 -1.27 27.17 -4.64
C ASN A 73 -1.83 27.94 -5.83
N ASP A 74 -1.27 27.74 -7.02
CA ASP A 74 -1.64 28.46 -8.24
C ASP A 74 -2.62 27.64 -9.11
N LEU A 75 -2.57 26.32 -8.98
CA LEU A 75 -3.48 25.41 -9.67
C LEU A 75 -4.72 25.11 -8.81
N LEU A 76 -5.71 24.46 -9.41
CA LEU A 76 -6.85 23.93 -8.67
C LEU A 76 -6.35 23.06 -7.53
N GLY A 77 -6.69 23.42 -6.29
CA GLY A 77 -6.15 22.78 -5.09
C GLY A 77 -6.51 21.30 -5.01
N ALA A 78 -5.57 20.49 -4.47
CA ALA A 78 -5.79 19.07 -4.25
C ALA A 78 -6.96 18.79 -3.27
N ASN A 79 -7.33 19.77 -2.44
CA ASN A 79 -8.38 19.66 -1.41
C ASN A 79 -9.76 20.09 -1.91
N ARG A 80 -10.09 19.80 -3.16
CA ARG A 80 -11.43 20.05 -3.70
C ARG A 80 -12.41 19.01 -3.14
N LEU A 81 -13.55 19.49 -2.65
CA LEU A 81 -14.68 18.69 -2.22
C LEU A 81 -15.83 18.88 -3.21
N THR A 82 -16.45 17.79 -3.63
CA THR A 82 -17.61 17.77 -4.49
C THR A 82 -18.76 17.07 -3.80
N ILE A 83 -19.88 17.74 -3.70
CA ILE A 83 -21.11 17.24 -3.08
C ILE A 83 -22.21 17.30 -4.12
N VAL A 84 -22.92 16.21 -4.31
CA VAL A 84 -24.02 16.13 -5.27
C VAL A 84 -25.31 15.83 -4.53
N VAL A 85 -26.32 16.65 -4.77
CA VAL A 85 -27.69 16.44 -4.33
C VAL A 85 -28.45 15.80 -5.49
N LYS A 86 -28.82 14.53 -5.32
CA LYS A 86 -29.52 13.74 -6.35
C LYS A 86 -30.93 13.43 -5.92
N ALA A 87 -31.91 13.77 -6.74
CA ALA A 87 -33.28 13.32 -6.56
C ALA A 87 -33.38 11.82 -6.89
N ARG A 88 -33.94 11.03 -5.99
CA ARG A 88 -34.12 9.58 -6.22
C ARG A 88 -35.18 9.29 -7.27
N ALA A 89 -36.10 10.22 -7.48
CA ALA A 89 -37.12 10.16 -8.53
C ALA A 89 -37.27 11.52 -9.21
N GLY A 90 -37.36 11.52 -10.52
CA GLY A 90 -37.57 12.73 -11.31
C GLY A 90 -36.32 13.56 -11.57
N LYS A 91 -36.55 14.86 -11.80
CA LYS A 91 -35.50 15.85 -12.08
C LYS A 91 -35.30 16.81 -10.91
N ILE A 92 -34.17 17.50 -10.91
CA ILE A 92 -33.81 18.51 -9.89
C ILE A 92 -34.71 19.78 -9.98
N TRP A 93 -35.45 19.91 -11.05
CA TRP A 93 -36.32 21.07 -11.34
C TRP A 93 -37.67 20.95 -10.60
N SER A 94 -37.61 21.02 -9.27
CA SER A 94 -38.77 21.09 -8.39
C SER A 94 -38.45 22.00 -7.22
N GLU A 95 -39.49 22.61 -6.62
CA GLU A 95 -39.35 23.46 -5.43
C GLU A 95 -38.59 22.74 -4.31
N THR A 96 -38.96 21.47 -4.03
CA THR A 96 -38.34 20.69 -2.98
C THR A 96 -36.87 20.39 -3.23
N ALA A 97 -36.50 20.08 -4.50
CA ALA A 97 -35.14 19.74 -4.85
C ALA A 97 -34.24 20.98 -4.90
N LEU A 98 -34.70 22.11 -5.46
CA LEU A 98 -33.95 23.36 -5.48
C LEU A 98 -33.78 23.92 -4.07
N LYS A 99 -34.77 23.79 -3.19
CA LYS A 99 -34.68 24.17 -1.79
C LYS A 99 -33.68 23.27 -1.05
N ARG A 100 -33.71 21.94 -1.28
CA ARG A 100 -32.72 21.02 -0.72
C ARG A 100 -31.30 21.41 -1.16
N LEU A 101 -31.12 21.73 -2.43
CA LEU A 101 -29.82 22.17 -2.94
C LEU A 101 -29.36 23.47 -2.28
N TYR A 102 -30.29 24.43 -2.05
CA TYR A 102 -29.99 25.66 -1.32
C TYR A 102 -29.51 25.36 0.10
N ASP A 103 -30.28 24.56 0.84
CA ASP A 103 -29.98 24.24 2.23
C ASP A 103 -28.62 23.55 2.36
N VAL A 104 -28.32 22.58 1.46
CA VAL A 104 -27.00 21.93 1.41
C VAL A 104 -25.91 22.93 1.03
N THR A 105 -26.15 23.83 0.07
CA THR A 105 -25.16 24.86 -0.32
C THR A 105 -24.83 25.77 0.86
N GLN A 106 -25.85 26.20 1.61
CA GLN A 106 -25.64 27.00 2.84
C GLN A 106 -24.86 26.22 3.89
N ALA A 107 -25.27 24.99 4.16
CA ALA A 107 -24.57 24.13 5.14
C ALA A 107 -23.08 23.95 4.75
N VAL A 108 -22.78 23.67 3.49
CA VAL A 108 -21.41 23.53 2.99
C VAL A 108 -20.61 24.82 3.10
N THR A 109 -21.22 25.97 2.80
CA THR A 109 -20.55 27.28 2.86
C THR A 109 -20.06 27.62 4.27
N PHE A 110 -20.76 27.13 5.29
CA PHE A 110 -20.43 27.41 6.69
C PHE A 110 -19.67 26.26 7.40
N LEU A 111 -19.29 25.21 6.66
CA LEU A 111 -18.40 24.19 7.23
C LEU A 111 -17.04 24.80 7.62
N PRO A 112 -16.36 24.24 8.62
CA PRO A 112 -15.02 24.66 8.97
C PRO A 112 -14.04 24.46 7.79
N ASN A 113 -13.01 25.27 7.71
CA ASN A 113 -11.97 25.22 6.69
C ASN A 113 -12.45 25.38 5.23
N VAL A 114 -13.68 25.75 4.98
CA VAL A 114 -14.18 26.02 3.64
C VAL A 114 -13.75 27.41 3.17
N SER A 115 -13.17 27.46 1.98
CA SER A 115 -12.96 28.70 1.24
C SER A 115 -14.31 29.19 0.67
N ARG A 116 -14.97 30.10 1.36
CA ARG A 116 -16.34 30.53 1.01
C ARG A 116 -16.47 31.10 -0.41
N SER A 117 -15.42 31.76 -0.90
CA SER A 117 -15.40 32.33 -2.26
C SER A 117 -15.30 31.26 -3.35
N SER A 118 -14.84 30.03 -3.00
CA SER A 118 -14.71 28.91 -3.92
C SER A 118 -15.98 28.07 -4.04
N VAL A 119 -16.97 28.29 -3.16
CA VAL A 119 -18.24 27.55 -3.20
C VAL A 119 -18.98 27.87 -4.48
N ARG A 120 -19.23 26.82 -5.29
CA ARG A 120 -19.93 26.94 -6.56
C ARG A 120 -21.10 25.96 -6.62
N SER A 121 -22.29 26.50 -6.84
CA SER A 121 -23.54 25.77 -7.07
C SER A 121 -24.49 26.62 -7.91
N LEU A 122 -25.66 26.13 -8.24
CA LEU A 122 -26.68 26.94 -8.93
C LEU A 122 -27.06 28.17 -8.11
N TRP A 123 -26.98 28.10 -6.78
CA TRP A 123 -27.38 29.19 -5.86
C TRP A 123 -26.27 30.20 -5.55
N THR A 124 -25.07 30.01 -6.08
CA THR A 124 -23.95 30.91 -5.76
C THR A 124 -23.78 32.00 -6.84
N PRO A 125 -23.39 33.22 -6.44
CA PRO A 125 -23.29 34.34 -7.39
C PRO A 125 -22.16 34.20 -8.42
N ASN A 126 -21.23 33.23 -8.23
CA ASN A 126 -20.17 32.92 -9.18
C ASN A 126 -20.59 31.90 -10.26
N ALA A 127 -21.86 31.48 -10.26
CA ALA A 127 -22.48 30.71 -11.32
C ALA A 127 -23.36 31.66 -12.14
N PHE A 128 -22.86 32.17 -13.25
CA PHE A 128 -23.53 33.17 -14.09
C PHE A 128 -23.54 32.73 -15.55
N VAL A 129 -24.60 33.14 -16.26
CA VAL A 129 -24.76 33.02 -17.70
C VAL A 129 -24.19 34.24 -18.35
N ASN A 130 -23.32 34.05 -19.32
CA ASN A 130 -22.84 35.12 -20.17
C ASN A 130 -23.74 35.22 -21.40
N GLU A 131 -24.45 36.33 -21.54
CA GLU A 131 -25.24 36.64 -22.73
C GLU A 131 -24.52 37.71 -23.54
N ILE A 132 -24.54 37.55 -24.84
CA ILE A 132 -24.06 38.57 -25.78
C ILE A 132 -25.29 39.32 -26.23
N THR A 133 -25.32 40.60 -25.89
CA THR A 133 -26.42 41.52 -26.25
C THR A 133 -25.91 42.58 -27.22
N GLU A 134 -26.81 43.31 -27.84
CA GLU A 134 -26.45 44.47 -28.68
C GLU A 134 -25.63 45.52 -27.91
N GLU A 135 -25.75 45.56 -26.59
CA GLU A 135 -25.04 46.51 -25.72
C GLU A 135 -23.71 45.97 -25.19
N GLY A 136 -23.35 44.71 -25.49
CA GLY A 136 -22.13 44.05 -25.06
C GLY A 136 -22.36 42.79 -24.24
N PHE A 137 -21.38 42.42 -23.42
CA PHE A 137 -21.45 41.27 -22.51
C PHE A 137 -22.32 41.56 -21.30
N ARG A 138 -23.29 40.70 -21.08
CA ARG A 138 -24.12 40.68 -19.89
C ARG A 138 -23.88 39.37 -19.13
N ALA A 139 -23.52 39.45 -17.86
CA ALA A 139 -23.35 38.32 -16.97
C ALA A 139 -24.46 38.34 -15.91
N ASP A 140 -25.42 37.43 -16.05
CA ASP A 140 -26.50 37.28 -15.08
C ASP A 140 -26.29 36.03 -14.22
N PRO A 141 -26.46 36.09 -12.88
CA PRO A 141 -26.40 34.91 -12.06
C PRO A 141 -27.49 33.92 -12.45
N LEU A 142 -27.20 32.62 -12.43
CA LEU A 142 -28.14 31.54 -12.75
C LEU A 142 -29.44 31.64 -11.97
N VAL A 143 -29.34 31.93 -10.70
CA VAL A 143 -30.46 32.22 -9.82
C VAL A 143 -30.36 33.71 -9.44
N PRO A 144 -31.26 34.55 -9.93
CA PRO A 144 -31.27 35.99 -9.59
C PRO A 144 -31.35 36.19 -8.08
N GLY A 145 -30.62 37.17 -7.55
CA GLY A 145 -30.58 37.44 -6.09
C GLY A 145 -31.91 37.84 -5.45
N THR A 146 -32.93 38.10 -6.28
CA THR A 146 -34.31 38.35 -5.84
C THR A 146 -35.13 37.10 -5.61
N VAL A 147 -34.62 35.93 -6.06
CA VAL A 147 -35.25 34.61 -5.89
C VAL A 147 -34.79 34.03 -4.58
N THR A 148 -35.75 33.66 -3.73
CA THR A 148 -35.48 32.93 -2.48
C THR A 148 -36.08 31.53 -2.52
N PRO A 149 -35.59 30.59 -1.72
CA PRO A 149 -36.12 29.22 -1.68
C PRO A 149 -37.62 29.12 -1.36
N GLU A 150 -38.19 30.16 -0.72
CA GLU A 150 -39.62 30.27 -0.37
C GLU A 150 -40.46 30.84 -1.51
N ARG A 151 -39.85 31.31 -2.57
CA ARG A 151 -40.53 31.93 -3.74
C ARG A 151 -40.16 31.23 -5.06
N LEU A 152 -40.21 29.94 -5.06
CA LEU A 152 -39.97 29.11 -6.21
C LEU A 152 -41.32 28.69 -6.81
N ASP A 153 -41.84 29.46 -7.73
CA ASP A 153 -42.97 29.08 -8.57
C ASP A 153 -42.49 28.35 -9.84
N ASP A 154 -43.42 27.69 -10.53
CA ASP A 154 -43.11 26.91 -11.73
C ASP A 154 -42.45 27.75 -12.82
N GLU A 155 -42.81 29.05 -12.96
CA GLU A 155 -42.22 29.94 -13.93
C GLU A 155 -40.75 30.26 -13.61
N THR A 156 -40.46 30.51 -12.33
CA THR A 156 -39.08 30.75 -11.86
C THR A 156 -38.21 29.51 -12.00
N ILE A 157 -38.75 28.33 -11.68
CA ILE A 157 -38.04 27.03 -11.87
C ILE A 157 -37.73 26.83 -13.34
N ALA A 158 -38.68 27.06 -14.24
CA ALA A 158 -38.47 26.93 -15.69
C ALA A 158 -37.37 27.90 -16.18
N ARG A 159 -37.38 29.15 -15.74
CA ARG A 159 -36.31 30.11 -16.07
C ARG A 159 -34.94 29.69 -15.59
N ILE A 160 -34.83 29.18 -14.37
CA ILE A 160 -33.56 28.66 -13.85
C ILE A 160 -33.08 27.49 -14.70
N ALA A 161 -33.97 26.58 -15.09
CA ALA A 161 -33.62 25.45 -15.96
C ALA A 161 -33.14 25.91 -17.33
N ASP A 162 -33.82 26.85 -17.95
CA ASP A 162 -33.44 27.41 -19.25
C ASP A 162 -32.12 28.18 -19.18
N SER A 163 -31.93 29.03 -18.17
CA SER A 163 -30.64 29.71 -17.94
C SER A 163 -29.49 28.72 -17.69
N THR A 164 -29.76 27.61 -16.98
CA THR A 164 -28.76 26.56 -16.75
C THR A 164 -28.37 25.87 -18.06
N ALA A 165 -29.32 25.63 -18.95
CA ALA A 165 -29.07 25.03 -20.26
C ALA A 165 -28.31 25.99 -21.17
N GLN A 166 -28.75 27.28 -21.24
CA GLN A 166 -28.11 28.32 -22.03
C GLN A 166 -26.69 28.64 -21.59
N GLY A 167 -26.43 28.61 -20.26
CA GLY A 167 -25.09 28.83 -19.70
C GLY A 167 -24.15 27.62 -19.83
N GLY A 168 -24.62 26.50 -20.44
CA GLY A 168 -23.78 25.30 -20.62
C GLY A 168 -23.45 24.57 -19.30
N PHE A 169 -24.31 24.68 -18.26
CA PHE A 169 -24.09 24.06 -16.97
C PHE A 169 -24.62 22.63 -16.84
N ILE A 170 -25.31 22.14 -17.87
CA ILE A 170 -25.70 20.73 -17.96
C ILE A 170 -24.43 19.89 -18.27
N GLY A 171 -24.19 18.89 -17.48
CA GLY A 171 -22.94 18.12 -17.48
C GLY A 171 -21.88 18.67 -16.50
N THR A 172 -22.01 19.91 -16.00
CA THR A 172 -21.03 20.49 -15.06
C THR A 172 -21.60 20.75 -13.67
N LEU A 173 -22.61 21.65 -13.53
CA LEU A 173 -23.30 21.89 -12.26
C LEU A 173 -24.58 21.06 -12.12
N VAL A 174 -25.18 20.68 -13.23
CA VAL A 174 -26.36 19.80 -13.28
C VAL A 174 -26.01 18.57 -14.09
N SER A 175 -26.41 17.38 -13.62
CA SER A 175 -26.17 16.13 -14.35
C SER A 175 -26.79 16.13 -15.75
N ARG A 176 -26.22 15.32 -16.66
CA ARG A 176 -26.73 15.20 -18.05
C ARG A 176 -28.19 14.78 -18.11
N ASP A 177 -28.63 13.92 -17.18
CA ASP A 177 -30.03 13.49 -17.05
C ASP A 177 -30.89 14.46 -16.24
N GLN A 178 -30.27 15.51 -15.70
CA GLN A 178 -30.92 16.55 -14.87
C GLN A 178 -31.55 16.01 -13.58
N SER A 179 -31.09 14.84 -13.09
CA SER A 179 -31.61 14.26 -11.84
C SER A 179 -30.88 14.80 -10.61
N SER A 180 -29.75 15.48 -10.79
CA SER A 180 -28.91 15.94 -9.69
C SER A 180 -28.22 17.27 -9.97
N ALA A 181 -27.82 17.97 -8.91
CA ALA A 181 -27.01 19.18 -8.99
C ALA A 181 -25.82 19.11 -8.04
N MET A 182 -24.73 19.73 -8.47
CA MET A 182 -23.42 19.67 -7.86
C MET A 182 -23.09 20.96 -7.10
N ILE A 183 -22.42 20.77 -5.97
CA ILE A 183 -21.78 21.82 -5.18
C ILE A 183 -20.29 21.48 -5.12
N THR A 184 -19.45 22.40 -5.58
CA THR A 184 -18.00 22.26 -5.49
C THR A 184 -17.42 23.30 -4.55
N VAL A 185 -16.39 22.93 -3.81
CA VAL A 185 -15.75 23.81 -2.83
C VAL A 185 -14.29 23.41 -2.63
N GLU A 186 -13.44 24.39 -2.32
CA GLU A 186 -12.05 24.15 -1.92
C GLU A 186 -11.92 24.30 -0.41
N LEU A 187 -11.13 23.39 0.19
CA LEU A 187 -10.83 23.39 1.60
C LEU A 187 -9.46 24.01 1.85
N ASN A 188 -9.39 24.90 2.83
CA ASN A 188 -8.13 25.44 3.31
C ASN A 188 -7.37 24.36 4.10
N GLU A 189 -6.10 24.15 3.77
CA GLU A 189 -5.26 23.16 4.42
C GLU A 189 -4.93 23.53 5.87
N PHE A 190 -4.93 24.82 6.17
CA PHE A 190 -4.69 25.36 7.51
C PHE A 190 -5.89 26.18 7.96
N ASP A 191 -6.22 26.07 9.24
CA ASP A 191 -7.25 26.92 9.85
C ASP A 191 -6.72 28.33 10.18
N ALA A 192 -7.59 29.18 10.71
CA ALA A 192 -7.22 30.55 11.10
C ALA A 192 -6.16 30.61 12.24
N THR A 193 -5.94 29.50 12.95
CA THR A 193 -4.91 29.37 14.01
C THR A 193 -3.60 28.82 13.48
N GLY A 194 -3.51 28.46 12.18
CA GLY A 194 -2.37 27.81 11.57
C GLY A 194 -2.29 26.30 11.85
N ALA A 195 -3.32 25.73 12.44
CA ALA A 195 -3.41 24.28 12.61
C ALA A 195 -3.83 23.61 11.29
N ARG A 196 -3.21 22.48 11.00
CA ARG A 196 -3.50 21.70 9.79
C ARG A 196 -4.86 21.03 9.91
N LEU A 197 -5.58 20.92 8.79
CA LEU A 197 -6.86 20.24 8.68
C LEU A 197 -6.73 18.76 9.11
N ASP A 198 -7.51 18.38 10.13
CA ASP A 198 -7.67 16.99 10.54
C ASP A 198 -8.74 16.33 9.66
N TYR A 199 -8.30 15.56 8.68
CA TYR A 199 -9.18 14.90 7.71
C TYR A 199 -10.11 13.86 8.36
N VAL A 200 -9.69 13.23 9.45
CA VAL A 200 -10.52 12.24 10.17
C VAL A 200 -11.70 12.94 10.88
N ALA A 201 -11.40 13.99 11.63
CA ALA A 201 -12.42 14.80 12.26
C ALA A 201 -13.34 15.47 11.22
N TYR A 202 -12.76 15.93 10.11
CA TYR A 202 -13.53 16.57 9.05
C TYR A 202 -14.48 15.60 8.33
N ASN A 203 -14.07 14.35 8.10
CA ASN A 203 -14.96 13.31 7.56
C ASN A 203 -16.19 13.10 8.43
N GLN A 204 -16.02 13.09 9.76
CA GLN A 204 -17.16 12.98 10.68
C GLN A 204 -18.10 14.19 10.60
N VAL A 205 -17.56 15.38 10.34
CA VAL A 205 -18.36 16.59 10.12
C VAL A 205 -19.17 16.43 8.82
N LEU A 206 -18.55 16.00 7.73
CA LEU A 206 -19.23 15.76 6.44
C LEU A 206 -20.35 14.72 6.58
N GLU A 207 -20.09 13.61 7.24
CA GLU A 207 -21.10 12.57 7.45
C GLU A 207 -22.27 13.04 8.31
N LYS A 208 -22.01 13.73 9.42
CA LYS A 208 -23.06 14.14 10.36
C LYS A 208 -23.84 15.38 9.90
N GLN A 209 -23.14 16.42 9.41
CA GLN A 209 -23.77 17.71 9.11
C GLN A 209 -24.28 17.80 7.66
N ILE A 210 -23.75 16.96 6.76
CA ILE A 210 -24.18 17.00 5.35
C ILE A 210 -24.93 15.73 5.01
N ARG A 211 -24.29 14.54 5.04
CA ARG A 211 -24.96 13.33 4.59
C ARG A 211 -26.18 12.96 5.46
N GLN A 212 -25.98 12.75 6.75
CA GLN A 212 -27.05 12.30 7.66
C GLN A 212 -28.17 13.33 7.82
N GLN A 213 -27.86 14.62 7.65
CA GLN A 213 -28.85 15.68 7.79
C GLN A 213 -29.73 15.85 6.53
N PHE A 214 -29.17 15.62 5.33
CA PHE A 214 -29.82 15.96 4.08
C PHE A 214 -30.17 14.76 3.20
N GLU A 215 -29.63 13.58 3.49
CA GLU A 215 -30.01 12.35 2.81
C GLU A 215 -31.28 11.76 3.43
N ASP A 216 -32.27 11.45 2.62
CA ASP A 216 -33.53 10.89 3.04
C ASP A 216 -34.15 9.95 1.97
N GLY A 217 -35.45 9.67 2.06
CA GLY A 217 -36.16 8.83 1.09
C GLY A 217 -36.25 9.43 -0.31
N ASP A 218 -36.16 10.77 -0.42
CA ASP A 218 -36.35 11.51 -1.68
C ASP A 218 -35.00 11.95 -2.29
N PHE A 219 -33.99 12.15 -1.48
CA PHE A 219 -32.67 12.65 -1.89
C PHE A 219 -31.53 11.75 -1.46
N ASP A 220 -30.57 11.57 -2.36
CA ASP A 220 -29.28 10.91 -2.13
C ASP A 220 -28.17 11.96 -2.13
N ILE A 221 -27.29 11.91 -1.15
CA ILE A 221 -26.16 12.86 -1.02
C ILE A 221 -24.87 12.12 -1.33
N GLN A 222 -24.24 12.46 -2.45
CA GLN A 222 -22.98 11.87 -2.88
C GLN A 222 -21.85 12.83 -2.56
N ILE A 223 -20.80 12.33 -1.94
CA ILE A 223 -19.68 13.17 -1.49
C ILE A 223 -18.36 12.52 -1.94
N ILE A 224 -17.57 13.27 -2.72
CA ILE A 224 -16.24 12.89 -3.14
C ILE A 224 -15.24 14.02 -2.91
N GLY A 225 -13.98 13.70 -2.88
CA GLY A 225 -12.88 14.63 -2.71
C GLY A 225 -11.83 14.07 -1.79
N PHE A 226 -10.66 14.70 -1.81
CA PHE A 226 -9.49 14.19 -1.08
C PHE A 226 -9.74 14.06 0.44
N ALA A 227 -10.33 15.09 1.05
CA ALA A 227 -10.63 15.06 2.49
C ALA A 227 -11.57 13.92 2.88
N LYS A 228 -12.58 13.64 2.03
CA LYS A 228 -13.50 12.53 2.22
C LYS A 228 -12.81 11.19 2.06
N GLN A 229 -11.98 11.04 1.01
CA GLN A 229 -11.22 9.83 0.74
C GLN A 229 -10.29 9.45 1.92
N ILE A 230 -9.48 10.40 2.37
CA ILE A 230 -8.56 10.18 3.50
C ILE A 230 -9.31 9.86 4.79
N GLY A 231 -10.43 10.54 5.03
CA GLY A 231 -11.28 10.25 6.17
C GLY A 231 -11.84 8.82 6.15
N ASP A 232 -12.37 8.37 5.00
CA ASP A 232 -12.90 7.02 4.84
C ASP A 232 -11.79 5.94 4.96
N ILE A 233 -10.58 6.24 4.47
CA ILE A 233 -9.41 5.36 4.67
C ILE A 233 -9.06 5.27 6.16
N ALA A 234 -9.08 6.38 6.88
CA ALA A 234 -8.78 6.40 8.31
C ALA A 234 -9.86 5.69 9.15
N ASP A 235 -11.13 5.84 8.80
CA ASP A 235 -12.23 5.11 9.42
C ASP A 235 -12.08 3.60 9.16
N GLY A 236 -11.75 3.20 7.94
CA GLY A 236 -11.41 1.82 7.60
C GLY A 236 -10.17 1.31 8.37
N ALA A 237 -9.17 2.16 8.59
CA ALA A 237 -7.96 1.79 9.35
C ALA A 237 -8.26 1.52 10.84
N SER A 238 -9.28 2.14 11.41
CA SER A 238 -9.71 1.83 12.79
C SER A 238 -10.28 0.41 12.90
N ALA A 239 -11.01 -0.08 11.91
CA ALA A 239 -11.51 -1.45 11.84
C ALA A 239 -10.38 -2.49 11.69
N VAL A 240 -9.20 -2.09 11.21
CA VAL A 240 -8.01 -2.96 11.12
C VAL A 240 -7.61 -3.52 12.49
N LEU A 241 -7.76 -2.74 13.56
CA LEU A 241 -7.46 -3.20 14.91
C LEU A 241 -8.34 -4.39 15.32
N GLU A 242 -9.60 -4.42 14.91
CA GLU A 242 -10.51 -5.54 15.17
C GLU A 242 -10.03 -6.80 14.44
N PHE A 243 -9.63 -6.68 13.17
CA PHE A 243 -9.04 -7.79 12.42
C PHE A 243 -7.72 -8.26 13.02
N CYS A 244 -6.88 -7.36 13.52
CA CYS A 244 -5.65 -7.71 14.22
C CYS A 244 -5.94 -8.49 15.50
N LEU A 245 -6.94 -8.10 16.29
CA LEU A 245 -7.36 -8.82 17.49
C LEU A 245 -7.93 -10.19 17.14
N LEU A 246 -8.76 -10.30 16.11
CA LEU A 246 -9.29 -11.57 15.62
C LEU A 246 -8.16 -12.50 15.17
N ALA A 247 -7.23 -12.01 14.39
CA ALA A 247 -6.08 -12.77 13.92
C ALA A 247 -5.16 -13.21 15.07
N LEU A 248 -4.98 -12.36 16.09
CA LEU A 248 -4.27 -12.71 17.32
C LEU A 248 -4.97 -13.84 18.07
N LEU A 249 -6.29 -13.75 18.23
CA LEU A 249 -7.10 -14.79 18.88
C LEU A 249 -7.01 -16.11 18.10
N LEU A 250 -7.20 -16.08 16.79
CA LEU A 250 -7.10 -17.27 15.92
C LEU A 250 -5.71 -17.92 16.03
N THR A 251 -4.66 -17.08 16.03
CA THR A 251 -3.28 -17.53 16.20
C THR A 251 -3.07 -18.18 17.58
N ALA A 252 -3.58 -17.58 18.65
CA ALA A 252 -3.50 -18.13 19.99
C ALA A 252 -4.24 -19.48 20.11
N VAL A 253 -5.43 -19.58 19.52
CA VAL A 253 -6.21 -20.83 19.45
C VAL A 253 -5.46 -21.90 18.66
N ALA A 254 -4.90 -21.54 17.51
CA ALA A 254 -4.10 -22.46 16.70
C ALA A 254 -2.88 -22.98 17.45
N VAL A 255 -2.13 -22.10 18.14
CA VAL A 255 -0.98 -22.49 18.97
C VAL A 255 -1.41 -23.40 20.11
N TYR A 256 -2.53 -23.09 20.77
CA TYR A 256 -3.08 -23.94 21.82
C TYR A 256 -3.43 -25.35 21.30
N TRP A 257 -4.11 -25.38 20.15
CA TRP A 257 -4.46 -26.66 19.50
C TRP A 257 -3.22 -27.47 19.08
N TYR A 258 -2.13 -26.77 18.70
CA TYR A 258 -0.87 -27.41 18.35
C TYR A 258 -0.10 -27.92 19.56
N CYS A 259 0.05 -27.09 20.60
CA CYS A 259 0.87 -27.39 21.78
C CYS A 259 0.10 -28.13 22.90
N HIS A 260 -1.24 -28.15 22.87
CA HIS A 260 -2.10 -28.70 23.93
C HIS A 260 -1.74 -28.20 25.34
N SER A 261 -1.19 -26.98 25.47
CA SER A 261 -0.74 -26.43 26.73
C SER A 261 -0.97 -24.90 26.78
N VAL A 262 -1.80 -24.47 27.74
CA VAL A 262 -2.03 -23.02 27.97
C VAL A 262 -0.73 -22.30 28.32
N ARG A 263 0.15 -22.94 29.12
CA ARG A 263 1.42 -22.32 29.54
C ARG A 263 2.34 -22.01 28.37
N PHE A 264 2.50 -22.95 27.43
CA PHE A 264 3.30 -22.73 26.24
C PHE A 264 2.64 -21.76 25.24
N THR A 265 1.33 -21.81 25.12
CA THR A 265 0.58 -20.85 24.30
C THR A 265 0.78 -19.41 24.81
N LEU A 266 0.56 -19.20 26.11
CA LEU A 266 0.77 -17.89 26.72
C LEU A 266 2.22 -17.42 26.62
N LEU A 267 3.17 -18.33 26.68
CA LEU A 267 4.59 -18.03 26.52
C LEU A 267 4.89 -17.51 25.10
N ALA A 268 4.49 -18.24 24.05
CA ALA A 268 4.74 -17.82 22.67
C ALA A 268 4.04 -16.51 22.32
N VAL A 269 2.75 -16.41 22.68
CA VAL A 269 1.94 -15.20 22.44
C VAL A 269 2.49 -14.03 23.25
N GLY A 270 2.80 -14.22 24.54
CA GLY A 270 3.32 -13.17 25.41
C GLY A 270 4.66 -12.62 24.97
N CYS A 271 5.62 -13.48 24.55
CA CYS A 271 6.89 -13.02 23.98
C CYS A 271 6.67 -12.23 22.68
N SER A 272 5.70 -12.65 21.86
CA SER A 272 5.37 -11.93 20.63
C SER A 272 4.68 -10.60 20.89
N LEU A 273 3.81 -10.51 21.89
CA LEU A 273 3.21 -9.24 22.32
C LEU A 273 4.24 -8.29 22.92
N ALA A 274 5.19 -8.79 23.72
CA ALA A 274 6.26 -7.95 24.25
C ALA A 274 7.04 -7.24 23.14
N SER A 275 7.38 -7.93 22.04
CA SER A 275 8.06 -7.31 20.91
C SER A 275 7.22 -6.27 20.18
N LEU A 276 5.88 -6.44 20.14
CA LEU A 276 4.98 -5.40 19.59
C LEU A 276 4.98 -4.13 20.45
N VAL A 277 4.93 -4.31 21.76
CA VAL A 277 5.00 -3.18 22.69
C VAL A 277 6.33 -2.44 22.50
N TRP A 278 7.43 -3.16 22.34
CA TRP A 278 8.75 -2.55 22.09
C TRP A 278 8.80 -1.84 20.75
N GLN A 279 8.19 -2.41 19.71
CA GLN A 279 8.08 -1.80 18.38
C GLN A 279 7.32 -0.48 18.45
N PHE A 280 6.12 -0.47 19.02
CA PHE A 280 5.30 0.74 19.13
C PHE A 280 5.97 1.82 20.01
N GLY A 281 6.54 1.40 21.14
CA GLY A 281 7.27 2.33 22.02
C GLY A 281 8.47 2.97 21.32
N SER A 282 9.22 2.18 20.54
CA SER A 282 10.36 2.68 19.77
C SER A 282 9.95 3.62 18.64
N LEU A 283 8.85 3.35 17.94
CA LEU A 283 8.30 4.24 16.91
C LEU A 283 7.98 5.62 17.51
N ARG A 284 7.30 5.65 18.65
CA ARG A 284 7.00 6.90 19.35
C ARG A 284 8.26 7.65 19.78
N LEU A 285 9.27 6.95 20.29
CA LEU A 285 10.56 7.54 20.69
C LEU A 285 11.32 8.15 19.50
N LEU A 286 11.19 7.55 18.30
CA LEU A 286 11.80 8.05 17.07
C LEU A 286 11.00 9.18 16.42
N GLY A 287 9.83 9.55 16.98
CA GLY A 287 8.98 10.62 16.47
C GLY A 287 8.04 10.21 15.35
N TYR A 288 7.96 8.92 15.03
CA TYR A 288 7.04 8.41 14.02
C TYR A 288 5.63 8.21 14.59
N GLY A 289 4.62 8.46 13.74
CA GLY A 289 3.24 8.03 13.94
C GLY A 289 2.99 6.65 13.33
N LEU A 290 1.76 6.19 13.38
CA LEU A 290 1.32 4.97 12.71
C LEU A 290 0.57 5.35 11.43
N ASP A 291 1.18 5.07 10.30
CA ASP A 291 0.61 5.25 8.98
C ASP A 291 -0.41 4.13 8.66
N PRO A 292 -1.50 4.39 7.91
CA PRO A 292 -2.48 3.37 7.53
C PRO A 292 -1.88 2.12 6.88
N LEU A 293 -0.82 2.26 6.07
CA LEU A 293 -0.11 1.12 5.50
C LEU A 293 0.72 0.38 6.56
N ALA A 294 1.36 1.11 7.48
CA ALA A 294 2.19 0.56 8.53
C ALA A 294 1.38 -0.14 9.65
N VAL A 295 0.06 0.11 9.77
CA VAL A 295 -0.82 -0.58 10.74
C VAL A 295 -0.81 -2.11 10.57
N LEU A 296 -0.52 -2.61 9.38
CA LEU A 296 -0.46 -4.04 9.08
C LEU A 296 0.79 -4.73 9.60
N VAL A 297 1.89 -3.99 9.72
CA VAL A 297 3.20 -4.52 10.10
C VAL A 297 3.22 -5.16 11.50
N PRO A 298 2.62 -4.56 12.54
CA PRO A 298 2.58 -5.14 13.88
C PRO A 298 2.01 -6.56 13.91
N PHE A 299 0.92 -6.79 13.18
CA PHE A 299 0.35 -8.12 13.10
C PHE A 299 1.30 -9.11 12.40
N LEU A 300 1.90 -8.71 11.29
CA LEU A 300 2.86 -9.54 10.57
C LEU A 300 4.05 -9.89 11.45
N VAL A 301 4.62 -8.90 12.14
CA VAL A 301 5.70 -9.11 13.11
C VAL A 301 5.25 -10.03 14.24
N PHE A 302 4.04 -9.85 14.78
CA PHE A 302 3.47 -10.76 15.80
C PHE A 302 3.43 -12.20 15.28
N ALA A 303 2.90 -12.42 14.11
CA ALA A 303 2.73 -13.75 13.51
C ALA A 303 4.08 -14.44 13.25
N ILE A 304 5.10 -13.70 12.75
CA ILE A 304 6.49 -14.19 12.63
C ILE A 304 7.01 -14.63 14.00
N GLY A 305 6.80 -13.83 15.03
CA GLY A 305 7.24 -14.17 16.38
C GLY A 305 6.60 -15.43 16.93
N VAL A 306 5.31 -15.60 16.74
CA VAL A 306 4.61 -16.83 17.16
C VAL A 306 5.14 -18.03 16.41
N SER A 307 5.43 -17.91 15.10
CA SER A 307 6.04 -18.99 14.30
C SER A 307 7.36 -19.47 14.90
N HIS A 308 8.28 -18.56 15.18
CA HIS A 308 9.55 -18.90 15.85
C HIS A 308 9.35 -19.43 17.26
N GLY A 309 8.39 -18.89 18.02
CA GLY A 309 8.01 -19.36 19.35
C GLY A 309 7.54 -20.82 19.35
N VAL A 310 6.71 -21.20 18.41
CA VAL A 310 6.24 -22.58 18.24
C VAL A 310 7.40 -23.53 17.95
N GLN A 311 8.36 -23.11 17.13
CA GLN A 311 9.54 -23.93 16.83
C GLN A 311 10.44 -24.11 18.06
N GLN A 312 10.62 -23.05 18.87
CA GLN A 312 11.34 -23.15 20.16
C GLN A 312 10.64 -24.12 21.13
N ILE A 313 9.32 -23.98 21.27
CA ILE A 313 8.53 -24.85 22.14
C ILE A 313 8.61 -26.31 21.66
N ASN A 314 8.48 -26.55 20.36
CA ASN A 314 8.59 -27.89 19.80
C ASN A 314 9.95 -28.54 20.11
N PHE A 315 11.02 -27.76 20.04
CA PHE A 315 12.36 -28.22 20.41
C PHE A 315 12.44 -28.53 21.91
N ILE A 316 11.96 -27.67 22.79
CA ILE A 316 11.97 -27.86 24.25
C ILE A 316 11.19 -29.11 24.64
N VAL A 317 9.97 -29.29 24.14
CA VAL A 317 9.10 -30.42 24.44
C VAL A 317 9.76 -31.74 24.00
N ARG A 318 10.40 -31.75 22.83
CA ARG A 318 11.14 -32.91 22.33
C ARG A 318 12.30 -33.30 23.26
N GLU A 319 13.09 -32.33 23.70
CA GLU A 319 14.21 -32.60 24.59
C GLU A 319 13.76 -33.11 25.98
N ILE A 320 12.63 -32.63 26.48
CA ILE A 320 12.00 -33.13 27.71
C ILE A 320 11.53 -34.58 27.52
N ALA A 321 10.91 -34.92 26.38
CA ALA A 321 10.47 -36.27 26.06
C ALA A 321 11.66 -37.24 25.97
N HIS A 322 12.86 -36.76 25.63
CA HIS A 322 14.10 -37.55 25.66
C HIS A 322 14.75 -37.61 27.05
N GLY A 323 14.08 -37.13 28.09
CA GLY A 323 14.52 -37.30 29.50
C GLY A 323 15.36 -36.15 30.05
N LYS A 324 15.51 -35.02 29.33
CA LYS A 324 16.18 -33.84 29.89
C LYS A 324 15.28 -33.08 30.85
N CYS A 325 15.82 -32.47 31.87
CA CYS A 325 15.05 -31.57 32.72
C CYS A 325 14.68 -30.29 31.92
N VAL A 326 13.65 -29.57 32.36
CA VAL A 326 13.12 -28.38 31.65
C VAL A 326 14.18 -27.31 31.42
N GLU A 327 15.08 -27.12 32.41
CA GLU A 327 16.17 -26.14 32.29
C GLU A 327 17.19 -26.56 31.22
N GLU A 328 17.59 -27.83 31.21
CA GLU A 328 18.51 -28.34 30.20
C GLU A 328 17.90 -28.34 28.80
N ALA A 329 16.60 -28.67 28.69
CA ALA A 329 15.88 -28.62 27.44
C ALA A 329 15.80 -27.17 26.89
N ALA A 330 15.55 -26.20 27.76
CA ALA A 330 15.51 -24.77 27.37
C ALA A 330 16.91 -24.27 26.96
N ARG A 331 17.97 -24.66 27.64
CA ARG A 331 19.37 -24.36 27.25
C ARG A 331 19.72 -24.98 25.90
N SER A 332 19.35 -26.24 25.70
CA SER A 332 19.56 -26.92 24.41
C SER A 332 18.79 -26.28 23.29
N SER A 333 17.57 -25.76 23.53
CA SER A 333 16.78 -25.02 22.57
C SER A 333 17.43 -23.67 22.18
N PHE A 334 17.94 -22.94 23.20
CA PHE A 334 18.69 -21.71 22.96
C PHE A 334 19.90 -21.95 22.05
N SER A 335 20.77 -22.89 22.43
CA SER A 335 22.00 -23.19 21.67
C SER A 335 21.70 -23.76 20.28
N GLY A 336 20.65 -24.61 20.15
CA GLY A 336 20.30 -25.31 18.93
C GLY A 336 19.59 -24.45 17.89
N LEU A 337 18.80 -23.49 18.33
CA LEU A 337 18.01 -22.64 17.44
C LEU A 337 18.53 -21.20 17.31
N LEU A 338 19.55 -20.80 18.08
CA LEU A 338 20.08 -19.44 18.01
C LEU A 338 20.59 -19.10 16.61
N ILE A 339 21.40 -19.95 15.99
CA ILE A 339 21.98 -19.64 14.66
C ILE A 339 20.93 -19.70 13.57
N PRO A 340 20.16 -20.78 13.37
CA PRO A 340 19.14 -20.80 12.30
C PRO A 340 18.03 -19.77 12.54
N GLY A 341 17.61 -19.55 13.78
CA GLY A 341 16.61 -18.55 14.11
C GLY A 341 17.10 -17.11 13.91
N THR A 342 18.35 -16.81 14.28
CA THR A 342 18.96 -15.50 14.02
C THR A 342 19.12 -15.28 12.51
N LEU A 343 19.55 -16.28 11.75
CA LEU A 343 19.67 -16.17 10.30
C LEU A 343 18.33 -15.85 9.65
N ALA A 344 17.28 -16.56 10.04
CA ALA A 344 15.93 -16.35 9.57
C ALA A 344 15.42 -14.92 9.88
N LEU A 345 15.60 -14.45 11.12
CA LEU A 345 15.19 -13.11 11.51
C LEU A 345 16.05 -12.01 10.85
N VAL A 346 17.33 -12.24 10.64
CA VAL A 346 18.21 -11.30 9.94
C VAL A 346 17.87 -11.21 8.45
N THR A 347 17.51 -12.32 7.80
CA THR A 347 17.04 -12.24 6.40
C THR A 347 15.75 -11.47 6.26
N ALA A 348 14.79 -11.66 7.16
CA ALA A 348 13.57 -10.87 7.22
C ALA A 348 13.88 -9.38 7.50
N PHE A 349 14.76 -9.09 8.46
CA PHE A 349 15.22 -7.73 8.75
C PHE A 349 15.84 -7.05 7.51
N VAL A 350 16.75 -7.72 6.83
CA VAL A 350 17.42 -7.18 5.63
C VAL A 350 16.40 -6.95 4.52
N SER A 351 15.45 -7.86 4.34
CA SER A 351 14.36 -7.69 3.35
C SER A 351 13.53 -6.43 3.63
N PHE A 352 13.22 -6.13 4.90
CA PHE A 352 12.54 -4.88 5.25
C PHE A 352 13.44 -3.65 5.02
N VAL A 353 14.73 -3.74 5.36
CA VAL A 353 15.67 -2.63 5.16
C VAL A 353 15.80 -2.26 3.68
N THR A 354 15.69 -3.22 2.74
CA THR A 354 15.74 -2.90 1.31
C THR A 354 14.60 -2.00 0.85
N LEU A 355 13.45 -2.02 1.52
CA LEU A 355 12.32 -1.12 1.23
C LEU A 355 12.65 0.37 1.52
N VAL A 356 13.63 0.66 2.36
CA VAL A 356 14.08 2.05 2.64
C VAL A 356 14.63 2.72 1.38
N LEU A 357 15.09 1.93 0.40
CA LEU A 357 15.63 2.44 -0.86
C LEU A 357 14.55 3.07 -1.75
N ILE A 358 13.28 2.76 -1.52
CA ILE A 358 12.16 3.37 -2.24
C ILE A 358 11.99 4.82 -1.73
N PRO A 359 12.00 5.83 -2.62
CA PRO A 359 11.94 7.23 -2.21
C PRO A 359 10.52 7.70 -1.89
N ILE A 360 9.71 6.84 -1.26
CA ILE A 360 8.35 7.13 -0.80
C ILE A 360 8.34 7.08 0.73
N PRO A 361 8.08 8.18 1.44
CA PRO A 361 8.15 8.25 2.91
C PRO A 361 7.32 7.19 3.62
N MET A 362 6.08 6.94 3.16
CA MET A 362 5.19 5.91 3.70
C MET A 362 5.81 4.52 3.67
N VAL A 363 6.50 4.13 2.58
CA VAL A 363 7.18 2.84 2.45
C VAL A 363 8.41 2.78 3.35
N ARG A 364 9.14 3.89 3.49
CA ARG A 364 10.28 3.98 4.41
C ARG A 364 9.85 3.83 5.87
N GLU A 365 8.76 4.46 6.28
CA GLU A 365 8.19 4.31 7.63
C GLU A 365 7.74 2.86 7.88
N LEU A 366 7.08 2.23 6.91
CA LEU A 366 6.74 0.81 6.95
C LEU A 366 7.99 -0.06 7.13
N ALA A 367 9.04 0.20 6.35
CA ALA A 367 10.30 -0.52 6.42
C ALA A 367 10.99 -0.39 7.79
N ILE A 368 11.04 0.81 8.35
CA ILE A 368 11.59 1.09 9.68
C ILE A 368 10.77 0.37 10.75
N THR A 369 9.44 0.50 10.70
CA THR A 369 8.52 -0.15 11.62
C THR A 369 8.71 -1.67 11.64
N ALA A 370 8.77 -2.28 10.47
CA ALA A 370 8.94 -3.73 10.32
C ALA A 370 10.34 -4.19 10.76
N SER A 371 11.38 -3.45 10.40
CA SER A 371 12.76 -3.74 10.79
C SER A 371 12.94 -3.72 12.30
N LEU A 372 12.39 -2.72 12.99
CA LEU A 372 12.39 -2.64 14.45
C LEU A 372 11.68 -3.84 15.07
N GLY A 373 10.47 -4.15 14.59
CA GLY A 373 9.69 -5.25 15.10
C GLY A 373 10.40 -6.60 14.99
N VAL A 374 10.99 -6.89 13.83
CA VAL A 374 11.74 -8.13 13.60
C VAL A 374 13.03 -8.17 14.43
N SER A 375 13.73 -7.05 14.58
CA SER A 375 14.94 -6.98 15.43
C SER A 375 14.64 -7.37 16.88
N PHE A 376 13.53 -6.88 17.42
CA PHE A 376 13.13 -7.25 18.79
C PHE A 376 12.76 -8.72 18.95
N LYS A 377 12.38 -9.42 17.85
CA LYS A 377 12.13 -10.86 17.90
C LYS A 377 13.38 -11.66 18.22
N ILE A 378 14.56 -11.20 17.85
CA ILE A 378 15.82 -11.85 18.22
C ILE A 378 15.90 -11.95 19.74
N ILE A 379 15.53 -10.88 20.46
CA ILE A 379 15.59 -10.87 21.93
C ILE A 379 14.40 -11.65 22.52
N THR A 380 13.17 -11.35 22.07
CA THR A 380 11.98 -11.92 22.72
C THR A 380 11.81 -13.41 22.44
N ASN A 381 12.12 -13.88 21.23
CA ASN A 381 11.93 -15.27 20.87
C ASN A 381 13.17 -16.16 21.13
N LEU A 382 14.39 -15.66 20.83
CA LEU A 382 15.58 -16.47 20.98
C LEU A 382 16.21 -16.40 22.37
N VAL A 383 15.93 -15.33 23.14
CA VAL A 383 16.49 -15.17 24.50
C VAL A 383 15.39 -15.27 25.57
N MET A 384 14.39 -14.38 25.53
CA MET A 384 13.36 -14.30 26.57
C MET A 384 12.52 -15.58 26.66
N LEU A 385 12.09 -16.14 25.53
CA LEU A 385 11.24 -17.35 25.50
C LEU A 385 11.92 -18.56 26.16
N PRO A 386 13.17 -18.97 25.81
CA PRO A 386 13.84 -20.07 26.51
C PRO A 386 14.09 -19.77 27.98
N LEU A 387 14.41 -18.55 28.36
CA LEU A 387 14.61 -18.16 29.77
C LEU A 387 13.33 -18.33 30.58
N VAL A 388 12.18 -17.86 30.08
CA VAL A 388 10.89 -18.04 30.76
C VAL A 388 10.50 -19.51 30.78
N ALA A 389 10.69 -20.23 29.65
CA ALA A 389 10.42 -21.68 29.57
C ALA A 389 11.17 -22.46 30.63
N SER A 390 12.45 -22.09 30.93
CA SER A 390 13.28 -22.75 31.96
C SER A 390 12.71 -22.68 33.38
N MET A 391 11.74 -21.76 33.61
CA MET A 391 11.09 -21.57 34.92
C MET A 391 9.70 -22.21 34.99
N LEU A 392 9.17 -22.71 33.86
CA LEU A 392 7.88 -23.41 33.84
C LEU A 392 8.00 -24.82 34.41
N ARG A 393 6.93 -25.27 35.06
CA ARG A 393 6.80 -26.68 35.45
C ARG A 393 6.11 -27.44 34.32
N VAL A 394 6.80 -28.37 33.72
CA VAL A 394 6.30 -29.22 32.64
C VAL A 394 6.31 -30.64 33.11
N ASP A 395 5.17 -31.30 33.04
CA ASP A 395 5.03 -32.71 33.44
C ASP A 395 5.64 -33.60 32.36
N GLY A 396 6.39 -34.65 32.77
CA GLY A 396 7.00 -35.58 31.83
C GLY A 396 5.99 -36.35 30.98
N ASP A 397 4.82 -36.64 31.56
CA ASP A 397 3.71 -37.31 30.84
C ASP A 397 3.17 -36.47 29.70
N TYR A 398 3.09 -35.15 29.88
CA TYR A 398 2.72 -34.22 28.79
C TYR A 398 3.73 -34.32 27.64
N ALA A 399 5.01 -34.24 27.94
CA ALA A 399 6.06 -34.27 26.92
C ALA A 399 6.08 -35.59 26.14
N ALA A 400 5.87 -36.73 26.81
CA ALA A 400 5.79 -38.04 26.17
C ALA A 400 4.53 -38.15 25.28
N THR A 401 3.40 -37.65 25.75
CA THR A 401 2.14 -37.63 24.99
C THR A 401 2.25 -36.75 23.74
N GLU A 402 2.83 -35.58 23.87
CA GLU A 402 3.03 -34.69 22.75
C GLU A 402 4.01 -35.22 21.71
N GLU A 403 5.08 -35.87 22.15
CA GLU A 403 6.03 -36.54 21.24
C GLU A 403 5.34 -37.68 20.46
N THR A 404 4.51 -38.50 21.11
CA THR A 404 3.71 -39.51 20.40
C THR A 404 2.71 -38.90 19.42
N SER A 405 2.08 -37.79 19.78
CA SER A 405 1.17 -37.06 18.92
C SER A 405 1.93 -36.48 17.70
N ARG A 406 3.12 -35.92 17.93
CA ARG A 406 4.01 -35.41 16.87
C ARG A 406 4.43 -36.51 15.91
N GLN A 407 4.84 -37.69 16.44
CA GLN A 407 5.19 -38.83 15.60
C GLN A 407 4.00 -39.36 14.79
N ARG A 408 2.78 -39.32 15.35
CA ARG A 408 1.56 -39.64 14.61
C ARG A 408 1.31 -38.64 13.47
N ARG A 409 1.45 -37.34 13.72
CA ARG A 409 1.35 -36.30 12.70
C ARG A 409 2.44 -36.44 11.64
N ALA A 410 3.68 -36.74 12.03
CA ALA A 410 4.79 -36.96 11.10
C ALA A 410 4.57 -38.11 10.12
N ARG A 411 3.75 -39.13 10.48
CA ARG A 411 3.40 -40.23 9.57
C ARG A 411 2.72 -39.73 8.28
N TRP A 412 1.99 -38.66 8.33
CA TRP A 412 1.37 -38.06 7.14
C TRP A 412 2.41 -37.49 6.14
N LEU A 413 3.60 -37.17 6.65
CA LEU A 413 4.69 -36.66 5.82
C LEU A 413 5.41 -37.76 4.99
N HIS A 414 5.17 -39.02 5.25
CA HIS A 414 5.80 -40.10 4.48
C HIS A 414 5.42 -40.05 2.99
N GLY A 415 4.22 -39.55 2.67
CA GLY A 415 3.84 -39.31 1.29
C GLY A 415 4.72 -38.25 0.62
N LEU A 416 5.02 -37.14 1.34
CA LEU A 416 5.91 -36.07 0.89
C LEU A 416 7.38 -36.56 0.78
N VAL A 417 7.84 -37.38 1.73
CA VAL A 417 9.18 -37.99 1.67
C VAL A 417 9.34 -38.79 0.38
N ARG A 418 8.33 -39.55 -0.04
CA ARG A 418 8.39 -40.30 -1.30
C ARG A 418 8.58 -39.43 -2.54
N LEU A 419 8.06 -38.21 -2.51
CA LEU A 419 8.25 -37.23 -3.62
C LEU A 419 9.71 -36.79 -3.73
N THR A 420 10.47 -36.82 -2.63
CA THR A 420 11.87 -36.41 -2.59
C THR A 420 12.87 -37.54 -2.92
N GLU A 421 12.40 -38.77 -3.03
CA GLU A 421 13.23 -39.88 -3.51
C GLU A 421 13.77 -39.61 -4.94
N TRP A 422 14.98 -40.05 -5.23
CA TRP A 422 15.66 -39.79 -6.51
C TRP A 422 14.81 -40.03 -7.78
N ARG A 423 14.01 -41.07 -7.76
CA ARG A 423 13.16 -41.42 -8.91
C ARG A 423 12.05 -40.41 -9.13
N ASN A 424 11.46 -39.90 -8.03
CA ASN A 424 10.34 -38.95 -8.05
C ASN A 424 10.85 -37.50 -8.06
N ALA A 425 12.00 -37.20 -7.49
CA ALA A 425 12.60 -35.88 -7.43
C ALA A 425 12.78 -35.26 -8.82
N LYS A 426 13.12 -36.05 -9.83
CA LYS A 426 13.22 -35.60 -11.22
C LYS A 426 11.90 -35.06 -11.75
N TRP A 427 10.80 -35.76 -11.45
CA TRP A 427 9.46 -35.35 -11.87
C TRP A 427 9.00 -34.11 -11.13
N VAL A 428 9.28 -34.03 -9.83
CA VAL A 428 9.00 -32.82 -9.03
C VAL A 428 9.70 -31.61 -9.63
N LEU A 429 10.97 -31.74 -9.97
CA LEU A 429 11.74 -30.66 -10.59
C LEU A 429 11.26 -30.33 -12.01
N CYS A 430 10.89 -31.34 -12.81
CA CYS A 430 10.32 -31.11 -14.14
C CYS A 430 9.00 -30.32 -14.05
N VAL A 431 8.09 -30.73 -13.15
CA VAL A 431 6.84 -30.00 -12.90
C VAL A 431 7.10 -28.59 -12.37
N ALA A 432 8.01 -28.44 -11.42
CA ALA A 432 8.39 -27.13 -10.89
C ALA A 432 8.94 -26.21 -11.97
N LEU A 433 9.76 -26.74 -12.90
CA LEU A 433 10.29 -25.99 -14.04
C LEU A 433 9.15 -25.58 -15.01
N LEU A 434 8.22 -26.49 -15.32
CA LEU A 434 7.08 -26.17 -16.18
C LEU A 434 6.19 -25.09 -15.57
N VAL A 435 5.89 -25.20 -14.28
CA VAL A 435 5.13 -24.19 -13.52
C VAL A 435 5.88 -22.86 -13.50
N PHE A 436 7.19 -22.89 -13.30
CA PHE A 436 8.02 -21.68 -13.34
C PHE A 436 7.96 -20.99 -14.70
N LEU A 437 8.15 -21.73 -15.80
CA LEU A 437 8.09 -21.17 -17.15
C LEU A 437 6.69 -20.59 -17.45
N ALA A 438 5.63 -21.28 -17.05
CA ALA A 438 4.27 -20.79 -17.18
C ALA A 438 4.06 -19.52 -16.35
N ALA A 439 4.55 -19.48 -15.10
CA ALA A 439 4.43 -18.33 -14.23
C ALA A 439 5.23 -17.12 -14.77
N VAL A 440 6.43 -17.34 -15.29
CA VAL A 440 7.22 -16.28 -15.95
C VAL A 440 6.49 -15.73 -17.16
N TRP A 441 5.93 -16.59 -18.00
CA TRP A 441 5.16 -16.16 -19.17
C TRP A 441 3.93 -15.35 -18.77
N GLN A 442 3.13 -15.83 -17.80
CA GLN A 442 1.93 -15.16 -17.35
C GLN A 442 2.22 -13.87 -16.57
N SER A 443 3.36 -13.77 -15.89
CA SER A 443 3.72 -12.56 -15.13
C SER A 443 4.17 -11.39 -16.01
N HIS A 444 4.38 -11.59 -17.31
CA HIS A 444 4.82 -10.54 -18.22
C HIS A 444 3.79 -9.40 -18.36
N ASP A 445 2.51 -9.74 -18.40
CA ASP A 445 1.42 -8.77 -18.61
C ASP A 445 0.87 -8.19 -17.30
N ARG A 446 1.66 -8.19 -16.21
CA ARG A 446 1.23 -7.57 -14.96
C ARG A 446 1.16 -6.05 -15.08
N VAL A 447 0.15 -5.46 -14.50
CA VAL A 447 -0.05 -4.00 -14.52
C VAL A 447 0.53 -3.37 -13.25
N VAL A 448 1.29 -2.29 -13.43
CA VAL A 448 1.75 -1.45 -12.34
C VAL A 448 0.71 -0.36 -12.09
N GLY A 449 0.29 -0.20 -10.83
CA GLY A 449 -0.75 0.73 -10.39
C GLY A 449 -2.13 0.09 -10.26
N SER A 450 -3.12 0.91 -9.94
CA SER A 450 -4.49 0.45 -9.70
C SER A 450 -5.22 0.05 -10.99
N LEU A 451 -6.04 -0.99 -10.89
CA LEU A 451 -6.89 -1.47 -11.98
C LEU A 451 -8.35 -1.07 -11.82
N GLN A 452 -8.74 -0.50 -10.67
CA GLN A 452 -10.11 -0.04 -10.43
C GLN A 452 -10.33 1.43 -10.82
N ALA A 453 -11.60 1.78 -11.10
CA ALA A 453 -11.96 3.10 -11.58
C ALA A 453 -11.99 4.17 -10.47
N GLY A 454 -12.30 3.79 -9.24
CA GLY A 454 -12.37 4.69 -8.08
C GLY A 454 -11.08 4.72 -7.26
N ALA A 455 -11.16 5.26 -6.04
CA ALA A 455 -10.03 5.33 -5.12
C ALA A 455 -9.42 3.94 -4.85
N PRO A 456 -8.13 3.75 -5.12
CA PRO A 456 -7.51 2.43 -5.08
C PRO A 456 -7.38 1.84 -3.68
N GLU A 457 -7.45 2.66 -2.66
CA GLU A 457 -7.34 2.26 -1.26
C GLU A 457 -8.63 1.66 -0.70
N LEU A 458 -9.78 2.04 -1.28
CA LEU A 458 -11.11 1.65 -0.83
C LEU A 458 -11.68 0.53 -1.72
N ARG A 459 -12.57 -0.28 -1.17
CA ARG A 459 -13.26 -1.31 -1.96
C ARG A 459 -14.14 -0.68 -3.04
N GLU A 460 -14.35 -1.41 -4.14
CA GLU A 460 -15.20 -0.96 -5.25
C GLU A 460 -16.64 -0.70 -4.80
N ASP A 461 -17.14 -1.47 -3.85
CA ASP A 461 -18.47 -1.37 -3.25
C ASP A 461 -18.55 -0.39 -2.07
N SER A 462 -17.45 0.30 -1.73
CA SER A 462 -17.46 1.36 -0.70
C SER A 462 -18.37 2.51 -1.09
N ARG A 463 -18.89 3.22 -0.09
CA ARG A 463 -19.77 4.37 -0.36
C ARG A 463 -19.07 5.43 -1.20
N PHE A 464 -17.82 5.74 -0.89
CA PHE A 464 -17.02 6.69 -1.65
C PHE A 464 -16.91 6.30 -3.14
N ASN A 465 -16.55 5.05 -3.44
CA ASN A 465 -16.36 4.60 -4.82
C ASN A 465 -17.69 4.53 -5.58
N ARG A 466 -18.78 4.17 -4.93
CA ARG A 466 -20.11 4.23 -5.53
C ARG A 466 -20.52 5.67 -5.87
N ASP A 467 -20.29 6.60 -4.93
CA ASP A 467 -20.55 8.02 -5.16
C ASP A 467 -19.68 8.56 -6.31
N ALA A 468 -18.39 8.21 -6.33
CA ALA A 468 -17.45 8.60 -7.37
C ALA A 468 -17.87 8.11 -8.77
N VAL A 469 -18.19 6.83 -8.89
CA VAL A 469 -18.66 6.25 -10.18
C VAL A 469 -19.99 6.88 -10.63
N ALA A 470 -20.91 7.13 -9.69
CA ALA A 470 -22.19 7.76 -10.01
C ALA A 470 -21.99 9.20 -10.52
N ILE A 471 -21.10 9.98 -9.90
CA ILE A 471 -20.76 11.34 -10.33
C ILE A 471 -20.10 11.31 -11.71
N ALA A 472 -19.08 10.49 -11.92
CA ALA A 472 -18.39 10.39 -13.21
C ALA A 472 -19.30 9.97 -14.36
N SER A 473 -20.28 9.12 -14.10
CA SER A 473 -21.24 8.68 -15.12
C SER A 473 -22.27 9.75 -15.45
N SER A 474 -22.52 10.69 -14.56
CA SER A 474 -23.61 11.69 -14.67
C SER A 474 -23.12 13.07 -15.11
N TYR A 475 -21.84 13.37 -14.94
CA TYR A 475 -21.23 14.66 -15.22
C TYR A 475 -20.06 14.54 -16.21
N ASP A 476 -19.70 15.64 -16.86
CA ASP A 476 -18.53 15.74 -17.75
C ASP A 476 -17.24 16.07 -16.99
N ILE A 477 -17.32 16.11 -15.68
CA ILE A 477 -16.18 16.25 -14.78
C ILE A 477 -15.67 14.84 -14.52
N GLY A 478 -14.47 14.52 -15.00
CA GLY A 478 -13.87 13.20 -14.76
C GLY A 478 -13.68 12.91 -13.26
N LEU A 479 -13.45 11.64 -12.95
CA LEU A 479 -13.15 11.20 -11.58
C LEU A 479 -11.84 11.77 -11.04
N ASP A 480 -10.94 12.09 -11.94
CA ASP A 480 -9.62 12.59 -11.61
C ASP A 480 -9.17 13.63 -12.62
N TRP A 481 -8.17 14.41 -12.28
CA TRP A 481 -7.57 15.36 -13.19
C TRP A 481 -6.04 15.34 -13.12
N LEU A 482 -5.46 15.68 -14.25
CA LEU A 482 -4.03 15.81 -14.45
C LEU A 482 -3.77 17.23 -14.99
N SER A 483 -2.92 17.98 -14.33
CA SER A 483 -2.56 19.32 -14.77
C SER A 483 -1.19 19.31 -15.43
N VAL A 484 -1.09 19.90 -16.62
CA VAL A 484 0.17 20.15 -17.32
C VAL A 484 0.44 21.65 -17.30
N VAL A 485 1.62 22.04 -16.88
CA VAL A 485 2.01 23.43 -16.67
C VAL A 485 2.96 23.87 -17.77
N PHE A 486 2.61 24.95 -18.43
CA PHE A 486 3.44 25.64 -19.41
C PHE A 486 4.09 26.84 -18.72
N GLU A 487 5.35 26.68 -18.33
CA GLU A 487 6.14 27.68 -17.64
C GLU A 487 6.95 28.48 -18.64
N VAL A 488 6.81 29.82 -18.59
CA VAL A 488 7.60 30.71 -19.42
C VAL A 488 8.90 31.05 -18.67
N ASN A 489 10.04 30.74 -19.26
CA ASN A 489 11.34 31.01 -18.65
C ASN A 489 11.78 32.46 -18.93
N PRO A 490 11.77 33.34 -17.91
CA PRO A 490 12.31 34.68 -18.08
C PRO A 490 13.82 34.60 -18.28
N GLY A 491 14.33 34.98 -19.43
CA GLY A 491 15.76 35.14 -19.66
C GLY A 491 16.41 34.40 -20.83
N LYS A 492 15.64 33.73 -21.69
CA LYS A 492 16.16 33.15 -22.94
C LYS A 492 15.71 33.88 -24.22
N SER A 493 14.82 34.87 -24.11
CA SER A 493 14.54 35.81 -25.19
C SER A 493 15.28 37.10 -24.87
N GLY A 494 16.15 37.58 -25.76
CA GLY A 494 16.78 38.84 -25.64
C GLY A 494 15.71 39.96 -25.67
N ASP A 495 15.82 40.93 -24.78
CA ASP A 495 14.93 42.06 -24.58
C ASP A 495 13.52 41.76 -24.03
N GLY A 496 13.43 41.79 -22.70
CA GLY A 496 12.17 41.81 -21.97
C GLY A 496 11.68 40.39 -21.59
N ALA A 497 11.22 40.23 -20.37
CA ALA A 497 10.59 38.99 -19.94
C ALA A 497 9.31 38.76 -20.76
N SER A 498 9.33 37.79 -21.68
CA SER A 498 8.09 37.39 -22.37
C SER A 498 7.21 36.63 -21.36
N VAL A 499 6.02 37.14 -21.18
CA VAL A 499 5.04 36.55 -20.27
C VAL A 499 3.94 35.84 -21.08
N ALA A 500 3.31 34.85 -20.52
CA ALA A 500 2.28 34.08 -21.21
C ALA A 500 1.12 34.93 -21.74
N CYS A 501 0.84 36.08 -21.11
CA CYS A 501 -0.18 37.01 -21.55
C CYS A 501 0.18 37.84 -22.81
N GLU A 502 1.45 37.83 -23.24
CA GLU A 502 1.92 38.62 -24.39
C GLU A 502 2.35 37.75 -25.57
N GLU A 503 2.64 36.46 -25.30
CA GLU A 503 3.19 35.51 -26.27
C GLU A 503 2.09 34.75 -27.02
N VAL A 504 1.63 35.25 -28.17
CA VAL A 504 0.61 34.57 -29.01
C VAL A 504 1.03 33.15 -29.38
N ALA A 505 2.33 32.92 -29.62
CA ALA A 505 2.85 31.62 -29.96
C ALA A 505 2.65 30.58 -28.83
N LEU A 506 2.67 31.01 -27.56
CA LEU A 506 2.36 30.15 -26.43
C LEU A 506 0.88 29.70 -26.40
N GLY A 507 -0.04 30.68 -26.65
CA GLY A 507 -1.45 30.35 -26.73
C GLY A 507 -1.74 29.33 -27.83
N GLN A 508 -1.14 29.50 -29.00
CA GLN A 508 -1.25 28.57 -30.14
C GLN A 508 -0.59 27.22 -29.85
N TYR A 509 0.55 27.22 -29.17
CA TYR A 509 1.25 26.00 -28.78
C TYR A 509 0.43 25.16 -27.78
N GLN A 510 -0.15 25.84 -26.80
CA GLN A 510 -1.04 25.21 -25.82
C GLN A 510 -2.34 24.71 -26.48
N ASP A 511 -2.92 25.46 -27.44
CA ASP A 511 -4.12 25.05 -28.17
C ASP A 511 -3.84 23.76 -28.99
N ARG A 512 -2.67 23.65 -29.60
CA ARG A 512 -2.24 22.42 -30.28
C ARG A 512 -2.08 21.24 -29.29
N PHE A 513 -1.59 21.50 -28.08
CA PHE A 513 -1.49 20.49 -27.04
C PHE A 513 -2.88 20.02 -26.60
N VAL A 514 -3.81 20.95 -26.36
CA VAL A 514 -5.20 20.64 -26.00
C VAL A 514 -5.84 19.74 -27.06
N TRP A 515 -5.72 20.13 -28.33
CA TRP A 515 -6.28 19.36 -29.44
C TRP A 515 -5.69 17.93 -29.49
N ALA A 516 -4.39 17.77 -29.24
CA ALA A 516 -3.76 16.46 -29.18
C ALA A 516 -4.25 15.61 -28.01
N MET A 517 -4.51 16.25 -26.83
CA MET A 517 -4.95 15.54 -25.63
C MET A 517 -6.44 15.18 -25.66
N GLU A 518 -7.29 15.97 -26.30
CA GLU A 518 -8.72 15.65 -26.50
C GLU A 518 -8.92 14.36 -27.30
N GLY A 519 -7.97 14.02 -28.18
CA GLY A 519 -7.96 12.80 -28.95
C GLY A 519 -7.49 11.55 -28.19
N VAL A 520 -7.00 11.70 -26.94
CA VAL A 520 -6.47 10.58 -26.15
C VAL A 520 -7.60 9.83 -25.42
N PRO A 521 -7.74 8.50 -25.64
CA PRO A 521 -8.76 7.73 -24.94
C PRO A 521 -8.58 7.78 -23.42
N GLY A 522 -9.63 8.19 -22.72
CA GLY A 522 -9.64 8.37 -21.27
C GLY A 522 -9.62 9.83 -20.81
N VAL A 523 -9.38 10.78 -21.71
CA VAL A 523 -9.63 12.20 -21.46
C VAL A 523 -11.10 12.48 -21.73
N VAL A 524 -11.82 13.03 -20.76
CA VAL A 524 -13.25 13.36 -20.84
C VAL A 524 -13.44 14.80 -21.27
N SER A 525 -12.68 15.70 -20.69
CA SER A 525 -12.72 17.13 -21.01
C SER A 525 -11.38 17.79 -20.71
N VAL A 526 -11.16 18.96 -21.29
CA VAL A 526 -9.94 19.74 -21.10
C VAL A 526 -10.33 21.18 -20.75
N ALA A 527 -9.79 21.70 -19.65
CA ALA A 527 -9.86 23.10 -19.31
C ALA A 527 -8.46 23.70 -19.39
N ALA A 528 -8.30 24.74 -20.19
CA ALA A 528 -7.01 25.34 -20.48
C ALA A 528 -7.10 26.86 -20.67
N PHE A 529 -5.96 27.51 -20.51
CA PHE A 529 -5.83 28.92 -20.84
C PHE A 529 -6.21 29.20 -22.31
N SER A 530 -5.70 28.40 -23.25
CA SER A 530 -6.02 28.54 -24.68
C SER A 530 -7.51 28.31 -24.98
N THR A 531 -8.14 27.35 -24.31
CA THR A 531 -9.59 27.10 -24.45
C THR A 531 -10.40 28.29 -23.98
N SER A 532 -10.03 28.88 -22.84
CA SER A 532 -10.68 30.09 -22.32
C SER A 532 -10.45 31.30 -23.25
N LEU A 533 -9.22 31.46 -23.79
CA LEU A 533 -8.96 32.51 -24.79
C LEU A 533 -9.87 32.39 -26.00
N ARG A 534 -10.07 31.21 -26.52
CA ARG A 534 -10.95 30.94 -27.68
C ARG A 534 -12.38 31.33 -27.36
N GLN A 535 -12.89 30.94 -26.21
CA GLN A 535 -14.25 31.27 -25.77
C GLN A 535 -14.45 32.79 -25.58
N PHE A 536 -13.49 33.46 -24.96
CA PHE A 536 -13.55 34.92 -24.81
C PHE A 536 -13.45 35.64 -26.16
N ASN A 537 -12.57 35.15 -27.07
CA ASN A 537 -12.48 35.75 -28.42
C ASN A 537 -13.77 35.58 -29.20
N GLU A 538 -14.43 34.44 -29.15
CA GLU A 538 -15.74 34.23 -29.74
C GLU A 538 -16.78 35.17 -29.12
N GLY A 539 -16.79 35.25 -27.79
CA GLY A 539 -17.71 36.08 -27.06
C GLY A 539 -17.59 37.57 -27.43
N TYR A 540 -16.36 38.12 -27.42
CA TYR A 540 -16.09 39.52 -27.79
C TYR A 540 -16.37 39.84 -29.28
N ASN A 541 -16.52 38.82 -30.11
CA ASN A 541 -16.90 38.92 -31.51
C ASN A 541 -18.34 38.43 -31.76
N GLU A 542 -19.25 38.84 -30.90
CA GLU A 542 -20.70 38.63 -31.03
C GLU A 542 -21.11 37.13 -31.11
N GLY A 543 -20.36 36.26 -30.48
CA GLY A 543 -20.62 34.82 -30.54
C GLY A 543 -20.37 34.16 -31.90
N ASN A 544 -19.57 34.80 -32.75
CA ASN A 544 -19.24 34.24 -34.05
C ASN A 544 -18.36 33.01 -33.95
N PRO A 545 -18.84 31.80 -34.32
CA PRO A 545 -18.08 30.56 -34.18
C PRO A 545 -16.74 30.56 -34.94
N LYS A 546 -16.57 31.38 -35.97
CA LYS A 546 -15.30 31.55 -36.68
C LYS A 546 -14.23 32.18 -35.82
N MET A 547 -14.62 32.90 -34.77
CA MET A 547 -13.73 33.55 -33.82
C MET A 547 -13.39 32.65 -32.62
N ASN A 548 -13.92 31.43 -32.57
CA ASN A 548 -13.50 30.43 -31.61
C ASN A 548 -12.09 29.91 -31.94
N ALA A 549 -11.13 30.82 -31.86
CA ALA A 549 -9.73 30.57 -32.16
C ALA A 549 -8.84 31.45 -31.26
N VAL A 550 -7.61 31.04 -31.01
CA VAL A 550 -6.62 31.88 -30.31
C VAL A 550 -6.35 33.14 -31.16
N PRO A 551 -6.51 34.38 -30.62
CA PRO A 551 -6.27 35.62 -31.36
C PRO A 551 -4.84 35.66 -31.91
N ILE A 552 -4.73 36.10 -33.17
CA ILE A 552 -3.44 36.25 -33.85
C ILE A 552 -2.84 37.63 -33.61
N ASP A 553 -3.72 38.65 -33.47
CA ASP A 553 -3.29 40.02 -33.17
C ASP A 553 -2.76 40.12 -31.73
N PRO A 554 -1.51 40.55 -31.51
CA PRO A 554 -0.92 40.59 -30.17
C PRO A 554 -1.65 41.47 -29.17
N ALA A 555 -2.24 42.60 -29.61
CA ALA A 555 -2.95 43.51 -28.73
C ALA A 555 -4.28 42.86 -28.23
N ASN A 556 -5.02 42.25 -29.15
CA ASN A 556 -6.25 41.53 -28.81
C ASN A 556 -5.94 40.33 -27.92
N TYR A 557 -4.88 39.56 -28.25
CA TYR A 557 -4.43 38.43 -27.43
C TYR A 557 -4.12 38.86 -26.01
N SER A 558 -3.28 39.88 -25.82
CA SER A 558 -2.87 40.37 -24.49
C SER A 558 -4.07 40.90 -23.66
N SER A 559 -4.99 41.58 -24.31
CA SER A 559 -6.23 42.06 -23.65
C SER A 559 -7.05 40.87 -23.10
N LEU A 560 -7.33 39.89 -23.95
CA LEU A 560 -8.10 38.73 -23.57
C LEU A 560 -7.35 37.83 -22.57
N ALA A 561 -6.04 37.64 -22.73
CA ALA A 561 -5.21 36.89 -21.83
C ALA A 561 -5.23 37.42 -20.39
N THR A 562 -5.26 38.75 -20.25
CA THR A 562 -5.39 39.43 -18.95
C THR A 562 -6.73 39.14 -18.28
N GLU A 563 -7.82 39.05 -19.04
CA GLU A 563 -9.12 38.64 -18.50
C GLU A 563 -9.14 37.17 -18.09
N VAL A 564 -8.58 36.29 -18.93
CA VAL A 564 -8.47 34.84 -18.60
C VAL A 564 -7.58 34.59 -17.38
N ALA A 565 -6.54 35.40 -17.15
CA ALA A 565 -5.68 35.30 -15.98
C ALA A 565 -6.41 35.53 -14.64
N ARG A 566 -7.63 36.11 -14.68
CA ARG A 566 -8.48 36.21 -13.49
C ARG A 566 -9.21 34.94 -13.12
N ILE A 567 -9.22 33.95 -14.01
CA ILE A 567 -9.83 32.64 -13.75
C ILE A 567 -8.88 31.83 -12.86
N PRO A 568 -9.28 31.45 -11.62
CA PRO A 568 -8.41 30.71 -10.72
C PRO A 568 -7.99 29.37 -11.32
N GLY A 569 -6.72 29.01 -11.12
CA GLY A 569 -6.18 27.72 -11.51
C GLY A 569 -5.77 27.56 -12.98
N ILE A 570 -6.12 28.50 -13.84
CA ILE A 570 -5.81 28.46 -15.29
C ILE A 570 -4.48 29.16 -15.59
N MET A 571 -4.21 30.26 -14.93
CA MET A 571 -3.00 31.05 -15.12
C MET A 571 -2.58 31.70 -13.80
N ARG A 572 -1.28 31.91 -13.65
CA ARG A 572 -0.78 32.72 -12.54
C ARG A 572 -0.98 34.22 -12.84
N SER A 573 -1.25 35.01 -11.82
CA SER A 573 -1.53 36.43 -11.97
C SER A 573 -0.39 37.25 -12.59
N ASP A 574 0.85 36.78 -12.49
CA ASP A 574 2.04 37.36 -13.11
C ASP A 574 2.31 36.87 -14.54
N CYS A 575 1.41 36.03 -15.07
CA CYS A 575 1.51 35.44 -16.40
C CYS A 575 2.78 34.61 -16.65
N SER A 576 3.44 34.12 -15.58
CA SER A 576 4.65 33.28 -15.70
C SER A 576 4.32 31.82 -16.04
N MET A 577 3.04 31.45 -15.87
CA MET A 577 2.58 30.06 -16.02
C MET A 577 1.16 30.02 -16.57
N ALA A 578 0.91 29.11 -17.52
CA ALA A 578 -0.42 28.76 -17.99
C ALA A 578 -0.66 27.24 -17.82
N ALA A 579 -1.82 26.85 -17.33
CA ALA A 579 -2.16 25.46 -17.04
C ALA A 579 -3.11 24.86 -18.08
N VAL A 580 -3.01 23.54 -18.22
CA VAL A 580 -3.98 22.68 -18.91
C VAL A 580 -4.41 21.60 -17.94
N HIS A 581 -5.69 21.54 -17.61
CA HIS A 581 -6.31 20.51 -16.79
C HIS A 581 -6.99 19.48 -17.67
N LEU A 582 -6.50 18.25 -17.61
CA LEU A 582 -7.05 17.09 -18.31
C LEU A 582 -7.91 16.31 -17.32
N TYR A 583 -9.21 16.26 -17.56
CA TYR A 583 -10.14 15.48 -16.73
C TYR A 583 -10.22 14.05 -17.26
N LEU A 584 -9.98 13.07 -16.38
CA LEU A 584 -9.87 11.68 -16.72
C LEU A 584 -11.13 10.91 -16.36
N ALA A 585 -11.47 9.93 -17.20
CA ALA A 585 -12.66 9.09 -17.02
C ALA A 585 -12.59 8.22 -15.76
N ASP A 586 -11.40 7.79 -15.36
CA ASP A 586 -11.18 6.90 -14.21
C ASP A 586 -9.77 7.04 -13.63
N HIS A 587 -9.55 6.40 -12.47
CA HIS A 587 -8.26 6.32 -11.77
C HIS A 587 -7.36 5.17 -12.25
N LYS A 588 -7.73 4.43 -13.29
CA LYS A 588 -6.94 3.28 -13.72
C LYS A 588 -5.55 3.68 -14.18
N ALA A 589 -4.56 2.94 -13.74
CA ALA A 589 -3.19 3.14 -14.17
C ALA A 589 -3.03 3.12 -15.70
N THR A 590 -3.81 2.28 -16.38
CA THR A 590 -3.80 2.19 -17.86
C THR A 590 -4.29 3.46 -18.54
N THR A 591 -5.27 4.16 -17.96
CA THR A 591 -5.78 5.44 -18.45
C THR A 591 -4.76 6.55 -18.20
N ILE A 592 -4.30 6.67 -16.95
CA ILE A 592 -3.33 7.68 -16.54
C ILE A 592 -2.03 7.55 -17.38
N ASN A 593 -1.49 6.35 -17.51
CA ASN A 593 -0.26 6.12 -18.27
C ASN A 593 -0.40 6.49 -19.75
N LYS A 594 -1.53 6.19 -20.39
CA LYS A 594 -1.79 6.60 -21.79
C LYS A 594 -1.75 8.11 -21.95
N VAL A 595 -2.40 8.83 -21.06
CA VAL A 595 -2.45 10.31 -21.11
C VAL A 595 -1.07 10.92 -20.87
N ILE A 596 -0.33 10.38 -19.88
CA ILE A 596 1.03 10.86 -19.60
C ILE A 596 1.99 10.57 -20.76
N GLU A 597 1.94 9.37 -21.34
CA GLU A 597 2.79 9.05 -22.48
C GLU A 597 2.46 9.90 -23.71
N ALA A 598 1.18 10.23 -23.95
CA ALA A 598 0.78 11.18 -24.96
C ALA A 598 1.34 12.59 -24.70
N ALA A 599 1.26 13.07 -23.45
CA ALA A 599 1.81 14.35 -23.06
C ALA A 599 3.36 14.40 -23.19
N LYS A 600 4.06 13.32 -22.80
CA LYS A 600 5.50 13.17 -22.99
C LYS A 600 5.88 13.14 -24.48
N ALA A 601 5.08 12.44 -25.30
CA ALA A 601 5.30 12.37 -26.74
C ALA A 601 5.18 13.77 -27.36
N PHE A 602 4.14 14.51 -27.03
CA PHE A 602 3.96 15.89 -27.50
C PHE A 602 5.13 16.79 -27.10
N ARG A 603 5.57 16.74 -25.83
CA ARG A 603 6.72 17.53 -25.33
C ARG A 603 8.01 17.22 -26.10
N ARG A 604 8.22 15.96 -26.50
CA ARG A 604 9.40 15.55 -27.28
C ARG A 604 9.31 15.95 -28.76
N GLU A 605 8.12 15.85 -29.33
CA GLU A 605 7.90 16.01 -30.75
C GLU A 605 7.79 17.50 -31.16
N PHE A 606 7.22 18.32 -30.26
CA PHE A 606 6.99 19.74 -30.47
C PHE A 606 7.64 20.60 -29.36
N PRO A 607 8.98 20.64 -29.24
CA PRO A 607 9.62 21.51 -28.26
C PRO A 607 9.47 22.98 -28.64
N MET A 608 9.08 23.83 -27.67
CA MET A 608 9.00 25.28 -27.86
C MET A 608 10.15 25.99 -27.10
N PRO A 609 11.03 26.74 -27.77
CA PRO A 609 12.08 27.50 -27.08
C PRO A 609 11.49 28.53 -26.12
N GLY A 610 12.07 28.67 -24.94
CA GLY A 610 11.58 29.61 -23.90
C GLY A 610 10.43 29.10 -23.06
N VAL A 611 9.83 27.95 -23.38
CA VAL A 611 8.73 27.34 -22.62
C VAL A 611 9.15 25.99 -22.06
N THR A 612 8.95 25.78 -20.77
CA THR A 612 9.12 24.50 -20.14
C THR A 612 7.76 23.87 -19.88
N VAL A 613 7.50 22.73 -20.50
CA VAL A 613 6.27 21.94 -20.24
C VAL A 613 6.55 21.00 -19.07
N ARG A 614 5.99 21.31 -17.92
CA ARG A 614 6.04 20.46 -16.72
C ARG A 614 4.84 19.54 -16.69
N LEU A 615 5.11 18.27 -16.54
CA LEU A 615 4.07 17.25 -16.59
C LEU A 615 3.47 16.97 -15.22
N ALA A 616 2.20 16.60 -15.26
CA ALA A 616 1.53 15.79 -14.29
C ALA A 616 1.46 16.34 -12.85
N SER A 617 0.96 17.54 -12.68
CA SER A 617 0.43 17.99 -11.38
C SER A 617 -1.01 17.48 -11.17
N GLY A 618 -1.55 17.60 -9.97
CA GLY A 618 -2.88 17.09 -9.61
C GLY A 618 -2.85 15.65 -9.10
N ASN A 619 -4.03 15.14 -8.70
CA ASN A 619 -4.13 13.83 -8.07
C ASN A 619 -3.68 12.68 -8.99
N ALA A 620 -4.12 12.67 -10.25
CA ALA A 620 -3.67 11.68 -11.23
C ALA A 620 -2.16 11.76 -11.50
N GLY A 621 -1.57 12.96 -11.46
CA GLY A 621 -0.13 13.15 -11.58
C GLY A 621 0.65 12.54 -10.42
N VAL A 622 0.16 12.68 -9.21
CA VAL A 622 0.74 12.04 -8.02
C VAL A 622 0.65 10.51 -8.12
N ILE A 623 -0.50 9.98 -8.52
CA ILE A 623 -0.67 8.54 -8.73
C ILE A 623 0.29 8.03 -9.80
N ALA A 624 0.47 8.78 -10.88
CA ALA A 624 1.44 8.44 -11.92
C ALA A 624 2.88 8.44 -11.40
N ALA A 625 3.27 9.44 -10.61
CA ALA A 625 4.59 9.48 -9.99
C ALA A 625 4.85 8.26 -9.10
N ILE A 626 3.84 7.87 -8.31
CA ILE A 626 3.90 6.66 -7.47
C ILE A 626 4.07 5.42 -8.35
N ASN A 627 3.29 5.28 -9.41
CA ASN A 627 3.36 4.12 -10.30
C ASN A 627 4.70 4.02 -11.01
N GLU A 628 5.22 5.13 -11.55
CA GLU A 628 6.55 5.18 -12.19
C GLU A 628 7.66 4.82 -11.20
N GLU A 629 7.58 5.29 -9.96
CA GLU A 629 8.59 4.96 -8.95
C GLU A 629 8.49 3.51 -8.47
N VAL A 630 7.29 2.96 -8.35
CA VAL A 630 7.06 1.54 -8.04
C VAL A 630 7.64 0.66 -9.15
N GLU A 631 7.37 0.98 -10.43
CA GLU A 631 7.90 0.26 -11.57
C GLU A 631 9.43 0.29 -11.62
N LYS A 632 10.01 1.46 -11.43
CA LYS A 632 11.47 1.66 -11.42
C LYS A 632 12.13 0.95 -10.24
N SER A 633 11.49 0.90 -9.08
CA SER A 633 12.05 0.34 -7.85
C SER A 633 11.91 -1.18 -7.75
N GLU A 634 10.95 -1.81 -8.43
CA GLU A 634 10.62 -3.23 -8.30
C GLU A 634 11.82 -4.14 -8.58
N THR A 635 12.39 -4.04 -9.77
CA THR A 635 13.48 -4.93 -10.22
C THR A 635 14.76 -4.77 -9.38
N PRO A 636 15.29 -3.55 -9.15
CA PRO A 636 16.47 -3.38 -8.30
C PRO A 636 16.25 -3.89 -6.88
N MET A 637 15.09 -3.62 -6.31
CA MET A 637 14.78 -4.03 -4.94
C MET A 637 14.73 -5.55 -4.80
N MET A 638 14.05 -6.24 -5.71
CA MET A 638 14.02 -7.70 -5.71
C MET A 638 15.44 -8.28 -5.86
N LEU A 639 16.27 -7.69 -6.72
CA LEU A 639 17.66 -8.10 -6.89
C LEU A 639 18.46 -7.92 -5.58
N TYR A 640 18.30 -6.80 -4.88
CA TYR A 640 18.98 -6.56 -3.61
C TYR A 640 18.55 -7.57 -2.53
N VAL A 641 17.27 -7.88 -2.44
CA VAL A 641 16.75 -8.88 -1.48
C VAL A 641 17.35 -10.25 -1.77
N TYR A 642 17.32 -10.71 -3.02
CA TYR A 642 17.90 -12.00 -3.40
C TYR A 642 19.41 -12.04 -3.20
N ALA A 643 20.13 -10.96 -3.57
CA ALA A 643 21.57 -10.86 -3.34
C ALA A 643 21.93 -10.91 -1.86
N ALA A 644 21.16 -10.21 -1.01
CA ALA A 644 21.37 -10.22 0.44
C ALA A 644 21.09 -11.61 1.05
N ILE A 645 20.00 -12.26 0.65
CA ILE A 645 19.69 -13.64 1.08
C ILE A 645 20.79 -14.60 0.64
N ALA A 646 21.19 -14.54 -0.63
CA ALA A 646 22.26 -15.38 -1.18
C ALA A 646 23.59 -15.18 -0.42
N LEU A 647 23.96 -13.93 -0.12
CA LEU A 647 25.14 -13.59 0.65
C LEU A 647 25.07 -14.15 2.07
N LEU A 648 23.95 -13.93 2.77
CA LEU A 648 23.75 -14.42 4.14
C LEU A 648 23.82 -15.96 4.20
N VAL A 649 23.17 -16.64 3.28
CA VAL A 649 23.22 -18.11 3.15
C VAL A 649 24.65 -18.56 2.87
N PHE A 650 25.35 -17.89 1.95
CA PHE A 650 26.73 -18.23 1.63
C PHE A 650 27.68 -18.01 2.82
N VAL A 651 27.55 -16.90 3.54
CA VAL A 651 28.38 -16.60 4.72
C VAL A 651 28.20 -17.65 5.81
N VAL A 652 26.94 -18.06 6.07
CA VAL A 652 26.61 -19.03 7.14
C VAL A 652 27.04 -20.44 6.76
N TYR A 653 26.65 -20.91 5.57
CA TYR A 653 26.90 -22.30 5.17
C TYR A 653 28.20 -22.49 4.41
N ARG A 654 28.79 -21.41 3.86
CA ARG A 654 30.02 -21.44 3.04
C ARG A 654 29.97 -22.46 1.91
N ASP A 655 28.78 -22.61 1.33
CA ASP A 655 28.50 -23.57 0.26
C ASP A 655 27.51 -22.95 -0.75
N LEU A 656 27.94 -22.81 -2.01
CA LEU A 656 27.10 -22.31 -3.09
C LEU A 656 25.85 -23.17 -3.34
N ARG A 657 25.94 -24.47 -3.00
CA ARG A 657 24.77 -25.36 -3.11
C ARG A 657 23.67 -24.97 -2.16
N ALA A 658 24.04 -24.52 -0.93
CA ALA A 658 23.07 -24.00 0.02
C ALA A 658 22.30 -22.80 -0.57
N VAL A 659 23.02 -21.89 -1.23
CA VAL A 659 22.42 -20.74 -1.89
C VAL A 659 21.43 -21.19 -2.98
N LEU A 660 21.83 -22.10 -3.86
CA LEU A 660 20.97 -22.61 -4.92
C LEU A 660 19.73 -23.33 -4.38
N VAL A 661 19.93 -24.21 -3.36
CA VAL A 661 18.86 -25.01 -2.78
C VAL A 661 17.85 -24.14 -2.02
N CYS A 662 18.29 -23.07 -1.39
CA CYS A 662 17.40 -22.17 -0.67
C CYS A 662 16.73 -21.12 -1.59
N CYS A 663 17.47 -20.54 -2.56
CA CYS A 663 16.93 -19.45 -3.39
C CYS A 663 16.06 -19.93 -4.55
N LEU A 664 16.34 -21.08 -5.18
CA LEU A 664 15.56 -21.55 -6.32
C LEU A 664 14.07 -21.75 -6.04
N PRO A 665 13.66 -22.43 -4.93
CA PRO A 665 12.24 -22.57 -4.59
C PRO A 665 11.56 -21.23 -4.36
N LEU A 666 12.25 -20.25 -3.77
CA LEU A 666 11.73 -18.89 -3.53
C LEU A 666 11.51 -18.15 -4.85
N THR A 667 12.46 -18.28 -5.80
CA THR A 667 12.30 -17.64 -7.13
C THR A 667 11.07 -18.18 -7.84
N ILE A 668 10.85 -19.49 -7.82
CA ILE A 668 9.66 -20.11 -8.39
C ILE A 668 8.40 -19.56 -7.69
N GLY A 669 8.41 -19.52 -6.36
CA GLY A 669 7.30 -18.98 -5.56
C GLY A 669 6.98 -17.53 -5.90
N THR A 670 8.00 -16.68 -6.10
CA THR A 670 7.82 -15.28 -6.45
C THR A 670 7.09 -15.10 -7.79
N PHE A 671 7.49 -15.83 -8.84
CA PHE A 671 6.83 -15.76 -10.14
C PHE A 671 5.40 -16.33 -10.10
N ILE A 672 5.15 -17.36 -9.30
CA ILE A 672 3.79 -17.85 -9.02
C ILE A 672 2.96 -16.76 -8.31
N GLY A 673 3.57 -15.99 -7.42
CA GLY A 673 2.93 -14.83 -6.78
C GLY A 673 2.53 -13.75 -7.79
N TYR A 674 3.41 -13.40 -8.72
CA TYR A 674 3.08 -12.45 -9.80
C TYR A 674 1.97 -12.96 -10.72
N TRP A 675 1.98 -14.25 -11.05
CA TRP A 675 0.88 -14.86 -11.79
C TRP A 675 -0.44 -14.76 -11.02
N PHE A 676 -0.43 -15.07 -9.73
CA PHE A 676 -1.60 -14.97 -8.87
C PHE A 676 -2.14 -13.53 -8.76
N MET A 677 -1.26 -12.52 -8.71
CA MET A 677 -1.66 -11.11 -8.78
C MET A 677 -2.44 -10.80 -10.05
N LYS A 678 -1.95 -11.27 -11.21
CA LYS A 678 -2.63 -11.07 -12.51
C LYS A 678 -4.01 -11.72 -12.51
N GLU A 679 -4.14 -12.96 -12.04
CA GLU A 679 -5.42 -13.68 -12.00
C GLU A 679 -6.48 -13.01 -11.10
N LEU A 680 -6.04 -12.42 -9.99
CA LEU A 680 -6.92 -11.69 -9.07
C LEU A 680 -7.13 -10.22 -9.47
N GLN A 681 -6.59 -9.78 -10.60
CA GLN A 681 -6.63 -8.39 -11.03
C GLN A 681 -6.10 -7.41 -9.95
N ILE A 682 -5.05 -7.84 -9.26
CA ILE A 682 -4.33 -7.02 -8.26
C ILE A 682 -3.13 -6.40 -8.95
N GLY A 683 -3.12 -5.08 -9.06
CA GLY A 683 -1.98 -4.34 -9.62
C GLY A 683 -0.80 -4.26 -8.66
N LEU A 684 0.38 -4.03 -9.21
CA LEU A 684 1.57 -3.73 -8.42
C LEU A 684 1.52 -2.27 -7.98
N THR A 685 1.26 -2.05 -6.71
CA THR A 685 1.07 -0.72 -6.10
C THR A 685 2.07 -0.49 -4.98
N ILE A 686 2.07 0.71 -4.41
CA ILE A 686 2.81 1.04 -3.18
C ILE A 686 2.54 0.08 -2.02
N ALA A 687 1.33 -0.49 -1.95
CA ALA A 687 0.95 -1.44 -0.91
C ALA A 687 1.38 -2.88 -1.23
N THR A 688 1.25 -3.32 -2.49
CA THR A 688 1.52 -4.71 -2.88
C THR A 688 3.00 -4.99 -3.15
N LEU A 689 3.79 -3.98 -3.52
CA LEU A 689 5.23 -4.10 -3.71
C LEU A 689 5.98 -4.60 -2.45
N PRO A 690 5.76 -4.02 -1.24
CA PRO A 690 6.35 -4.55 -0.02
C PRO A 690 5.95 -6.00 0.27
N VAL A 691 4.75 -6.42 -0.12
CA VAL A 691 4.26 -7.80 0.08
C VAL A 691 5.14 -8.82 -0.65
N MET A 692 5.55 -8.52 -1.88
CA MET A 692 6.40 -9.43 -2.65
C MET A 692 7.78 -9.60 -1.99
N VAL A 693 8.35 -8.50 -1.49
CA VAL A 693 9.62 -8.53 -0.73
C VAL A 693 9.50 -9.33 0.57
N LEU A 694 8.42 -9.09 1.30
CA LEU A 694 8.12 -9.80 2.55
C LEU A 694 7.94 -11.28 2.35
N ALA A 695 7.21 -11.67 1.30
CA ALA A 695 6.98 -13.07 0.97
C ALA A 695 8.28 -13.82 0.69
N VAL A 696 9.27 -13.16 0.08
CA VAL A 696 10.61 -13.72 -0.13
C VAL A 696 11.37 -13.81 1.19
N GLY A 697 11.40 -12.71 1.98
CA GLY A 697 12.16 -12.65 3.23
C GLY A 697 11.67 -13.60 4.31
N ILE A 698 10.35 -13.80 4.43
CA ILE A 698 9.77 -14.74 5.40
C ILE A 698 9.75 -16.16 4.82
N GLY A 699 9.54 -16.30 3.52
CA GLY A 699 9.48 -17.61 2.86
C GLY A 699 10.78 -18.40 2.95
N VAL A 700 11.92 -17.72 3.02
CA VAL A 700 13.23 -18.38 3.16
C VAL A 700 13.41 -19.08 4.52
N ASP A 701 12.66 -18.69 5.56
CA ASP A 701 12.73 -19.29 6.89
C ASP A 701 12.42 -20.78 6.83
N TYR A 702 11.40 -21.19 6.06
CA TYR A 702 11.05 -22.59 5.88
C TYR A 702 12.20 -23.38 5.25
N ALA A 703 12.88 -22.78 4.29
CA ALA A 703 14.04 -23.38 3.64
C ALA A 703 15.19 -23.57 4.64
N PHE A 704 15.47 -22.57 5.50
CA PHE A 704 16.56 -22.66 6.47
C PHE A 704 16.36 -23.77 7.49
N TYR A 705 15.16 -23.93 8.03
CA TYR A 705 14.89 -24.97 9.02
C TYR A 705 15.07 -26.36 8.43
N ILE A 706 14.57 -26.59 7.23
CA ILE A 706 14.69 -27.89 6.55
C ILE A 706 16.15 -28.14 6.15
N TYR A 707 16.81 -27.15 5.52
CA TYR A 707 18.17 -27.29 5.04
C TYR A 707 19.17 -27.47 6.19
N ASN A 708 19.01 -26.75 7.29
CA ASN A 708 19.87 -26.89 8.47
C ASN A 708 19.78 -28.29 9.08
N ARG A 709 18.56 -28.86 9.21
CA ARG A 709 18.39 -30.25 9.69
C ARG A 709 18.95 -31.29 8.74
N MET A 710 18.77 -31.06 7.46
CA MET A 710 19.36 -31.93 6.43
C MET A 710 20.89 -31.92 6.51
N GLN A 711 21.52 -30.75 6.68
CA GLN A 711 22.97 -30.65 6.88
C GLN A 711 23.44 -31.34 8.15
N LEU A 712 22.70 -31.23 9.26
CA LEU A 712 22.99 -31.90 10.49
C LEU A 712 23.10 -33.42 10.28
N HIS A 713 22.08 -34.01 9.66
CA HIS A 713 22.05 -35.45 9.39
C HIS A 713 23.13 -35.90 8.41
N GLN A 714 23.47 -35.10 7.41
CA GLN A 714 24.61 -35.37 6.51
C GLN A 714 25.94 -35.30 7.24
N SER A 715 26.13 -34.38 8.20
CA SER A 715 27.35 -34.28 9.01
C SER A 715 27.54 -35.47 9.95
N LEU A 716 26.46 -36.16 10.30
CA LEU A 716 26.46 -37.43 11.05
C LEU A 716 26.73 -38.64 10.15
N GLY A 717 26.98 -38.43 8.85
CA GLY A 717 27.32 -39.48 7.90
C GLY A 717 26.14 -40.14 7.20
N LEU A 718 24.91 -39.65 7.38
CA LEU A 718 23.75 -40.19 6.67
C LEU A 718 23.79 -39.79 5.17
N PRO A 719 23.39 -40.69 4.26
CA PRO A 719 23.23 -40.34 2.84
C PRO A 719 22.10 -39.30 2.67
N ILE A 720 22.18 -38.51 1.59
CA ILE A 720 21.28 -37.38 1.35
C ILE A 720 19.80 -37.77 1.43
N ASP A 721 19.40 -38.93 0.86
CA ASP A 721 18.02 -39.39 0.85
C ASP A 721 17.49 -39.58 2.30
N LYS A 722 18.31 -40.18 3.16
CA LYS A 722 17.97 -40.37 4.58
C LYS A 722 18.07 -39.08 5.40
N ALA A 723 19.02 -38.22 5.07
CA ALA A 723 19.15 -36.92 5.73
C ALA A 723 17.92 -36.05 5.45
N VAL A 724 17.40 -36.04 4.23
CA VAL A 724 16.14 -35.34 3.84
C VAL A 724 14.95 -35.99 4.56
N GLU A 725 14.80 -37.29 4.56
CA GLU A 725 13.73 -38.00 5.28
C GLU A 725 13.67 -37.59 6.75
N HIS A 726 14.80 -37.68 7.46
CA HIS A 726 14.89 -37.30 8.87
C HIS A 726 14.59 -35.80 9.07
N ALA A 727 15.13 -34.93 8.22
CA ALA A 727 14.88 -33.49 8.32
C ALA A 727 13.38 -33.15 8.16
N LEU A 728 12.71 -33.73 7.16
CA LEU A 728 11.27 -33.48 6.93
C LEU A 728 10.42 -34.04 8.09
N LEU A 729 10.73 -35.21 8.62
CA LEU A 729 10.00 -35.78 9.73
C LEU A 729 10.20 -35.00 11.05
N GLU A 730 11.38 -34.39 11.25
CA GLU A 730 11.67 -33.59 12.43
C GLU A 730 11.02 -32.20 12.43
N VAL A 731 11.16 -31.46 11.34
CA VAL A 731 10.73 -30.06 11.30
C VAL A 731 9.51 -29.79 10.39
N GLY A 732 9.17 -30.73 9.51
CA GLY A 732 8.13 -30.52 8.50
C GLY A 732 6.73 -30.25 9.09
N VAL A 733 6.35 -30.95 10.16
CA VAL A 733 5.04 -30.73 10.83
C VAL A 733 4.98 -29.31 11.39
N ALA A 734 6.05 -28.83 12.03
CA ALA A 734 6.10 -27.48 12.57
C ALA A 734 6.09 -26.44 11.44
N THR A 735 6.80 -26.70 10.35
CA THR A 735 6.83 -25.81 9.18
C THR A 735 5.45 -25.67 8.54
N ILE A 736 4.73 -26.77 8.32
CA ILE A 736 3.35 -26.75 7.78
C ILE A 736 2.44 -26.00 8.74
N PHE A 737 2.51 -26.30 10.03
CA PHE A 737 1.67 -25.65 11.03
C PHE A 737 1.89 -24.12 11.06
N THR A 738 3.16 -23.70 11.09
CA THR A 738 3.48 -22.27 11.12
C THR A 738 3.05 -21.55 9.84
N ALA A 739 3.21 -22.19 8.68
CA ALA A 739 2.77 -21.62 7.41
C ALA A 739 1.24 -21.46 7.35
N ILE A 740 0.49 -22.46 7.77
CA ILE A 740 -0.98 -22.41 7.83
C ILE A 740 -1.43 -21.35 8.84
N THR A 741 -0.82 -21.31 10.02
CA THR A 741 -1.18 -20.31 11.05
C THR A 741 -0.93 -18.87 10.55
N LEU A 742 0.22 -18.63 9.89
CA LEU A 742 0.52 -17.36 9.26
C LEU A 742 -0.49 -17.02 8.16
N ALA A 743 -0.74 -17.97 7.25
CA ALA A 743 -1.65 -17.77 6.14
C ALA A 743 -3.09 -17.50 6.61
N VAL A 744 -3.61 -18.25 7.59
CA VAL A 744 -4.94 -18.05 8.15
C VAL A 744 -5.03 -16.70 8.88
N GLY A 745 -4.01 -16.34 9.66
CA GLY A 745 -3.97 -15.06 10.36
C GLY A 745 -4.03 -13.87 9.39
N VAL A 746 -3.23 -13.91 8.32
CA VAL A 746 -3.21 -12.84 7.31
C VAL A 746 -4.44 -12.89 6.39
N ALA A 747 -5.02 -14.07 6.14
CA ALA A 747 -6.21 -14.22 5.31
C ALA A 747 -7.44 -13.50 5.91
N THR A 748 -7.46 -13.23 7.23
CA THR A 748 -8.53 -12.43 7.85
C THR A 748 -8.60 -11.03 7.25
N TRP A 749 -7.48 -10.50 6.75
CA TRP A 749 -7.44 -9.19 6.10
C TRP A 749 -8.21 -9.13 4.79
N ALA A 750 -8.44 -10.26 4.14
CA ALA A 750 -9.26 -10.31 2.92
C ALA A 750 -10.69 -9.77 3.13
N PHE A 751 -11.15 -9.71 4.37
CA PHE A 751 -12.46 -9.18 4.76
C PHE A 751 -12.44 -7.70 5.19
N SER A 752 -11.28 -7.05 5.16
CA SER A 752 -11.15 -5.63 5.49
C SER A 752 -11.93 -4.74 4.51
N ASP A 753 -12.43 -3.61 5.01
CA ASP A 753 -13.04 -2.56 4.20
C ASP A 753 -12.03 -1.82 3.32
N LEU A 754 -10.74 -1.87 3.70
CA LEU A 754 -9.65 -1.32 2.90
C LEU A 754 -9.20 -2.33 1.84
N LYS A 755 -9.31 -1.95 0.57
CA LYS A 755 -8.94 -2.82 -0.56
C LYS A 755 -7.47 -3.21 -0.53
N PHE A 756 -6.57 -2.24 -0.31
CA PHE A 756 -5.13 -2.54 -0.28
C PHE A 756 -4.79 -3.56 0.80
N GLN A 757 -5.44 -3.51 1.96
CA GLN A 757 -5.28 -4.49 3.02
C GLN A 757 -5.83 -5.86 2.61
N ALA A 758 -7.01 -5.89 2.00
CA ALA A 758 -7.61 -7.13 1.51
C ALA A 758 -6.72 -7.80 0.46
N ASP A 759 -6.16 -7.03 -0.46
CA ASP A 759 -5.27 -7.53 -1.50
C ASP A 759 -3.94 -8.02 -0.93
N MET A 760 -3.34 -7.27 0.02
CA MET A 760 -2.15 -7.73 0.76
C MET A 760 -2.41 -9.04 1.51
N GLY A 761 -3.57 -9.15 2.17
CA GLY A 761 -3.98 -10.35 2.89
C GLY A 761 -4.07 -11.58 2.01
N LYS A 762 -4.74 -11.45 0.86
CA LYS A 762 -4.86 -12.53 -0.13
C LYS A 762 -3.48 -12.95 -0.67
N LEU A 763 -2.65 -11.97 -1.06
CA LEU A 763 -1.32 -12.22 -1.61
C LEU A 763 -0.39 -12.88 -0.60
N LEU A 764 -0.30 -12.35 0.63
CA LEU A 764 0.57 -12.91 1.66
C LEU A 764 0.14 -14.33 2.06
N ALA A 765 -1.17 -14.54 2.27
CA ALA A 765 -1.68 -15.87 2.61
C ALA A 765 -1.32 -16.90 1.52
N PHE A 766 -1.53 -16.55 0.25
CA PHE A 766 -1.16 -17.38 -0.88
C PHE A 766 0.35 -17.63 -0.92
N MET A 767 1.16 -16.59 -0.80
CA MET A 767 2.62 -16.68 -0.87
C MET A 767 3.20 -17.52 0.28
N PHE A 768 2.67 -17.43 1.51
CA PHE A 768 3.11 -18.29 2.61
C PHE A 768 2.82 -19.76 2.33
N MET A 769 1.65 -20.07 1.75
CA MET A 769 1.30 -21.43 1.35
C MET A 769 2.18 -21.94 0.21
N VAL A 770 2.42 -21.14 -0.82
CA VAL A 770 3.30 -21.48 -1.95
C VAL A 770 4.73 -21.71 -1.46
N ASN A 771 5.28 -20.80 -0.66
CA ASN A 771 6.64 -20.92 -0.15
C ASN A 771 6.80 -22.17 0.74
N MET A 772 5.80 -22.50 1.55
CA MET A 772 5.77 -23.73 2.34
C MET A 772 5.79 -24.98 1.43
N VAL A 773 4.94 -25.01 0.39
CA VAL A 773 4.89 -26.13 -0.55
C VAL A 773 6.23 -26.27 -1.28
N MET A 774 6.81 -25.16 -1.74
CA MET A 774 8.12 -25.15 -2.40
C MET A 774 9.24 -25.64 -1.47
N ALA A 775 9.25 -25.22 -0.21
CA ALA A 775 10.23 -25.65 0.78
C ALA A 775 10.08 -27.13 1.16
N MET A 776 8.85 -27.66 1.17
CA MET A 776 8.57 -29.06 1.52
C MET A 776 8.76 -30.04 0.35
N THR A 777 8.71 -29.57 -0.90
CA THR A 777 8.76 -30.42 -2.10
C THR A 777 9.96 -30.15 -2.98
N VAL A 778 10.07 -28.93 -3.51
CA VAL A 778 11.09 -28.54 -4.50
C VAL A 778 12.48 -28.47 -3.86
N LEU A 779 12.61 -27.87 -2.67
CA LEU A 779 13.89 -27.72 -1.98
C LEU A 779 14.54 -29.10 -1.73
N PRO A 780 13.88 -30.10 -1.05
CA PRO A 780 14.50 -31.39 -0.79
C PRO A 780 14.73 -32.20 -2.08
N ALA A 781 13.83 -32.13 -3.05
CA ALA A 781 14.02 -32.78 -4.35
C ALA A 781 15.26 -32.22 -5.09
N PHE A 782 15.43 -30.89 -5.06
CA PHE A 782 16.59 -30.25 -5.67
C PHE A 782 17.90 -30.54 -4.93
N ALA A 783 17.86 -30.60 -3.59
CA ALA A 783 19.00 -30.99 -2.80
C ALA A 783 19.47 -32.44 -3.11
N VAL A 784 18.53 -33.39 -3.22
CA VAL A 784 18.82 -34.78 -3.62
C VAL A 784 19.37 -34.82 -5.05
N TRP A 785 18.77 -34.11 -5.99
CA TRP A 785 19.22 -34.06 -7.38
C TRP A 785 20.64 -33.48 -7.47
N LEU A 786 20.90 -32.35 -6.79
CA LEU A 786 22.19 -31.68 -6.83
C LEU A 786 23.33 -32.55 -6.24
N GLU A 787 23.06 -33.26 -5.12
CA GLU A 787 24.04 -34.15 -4.49
C GLU A 787 24.37 -35.39 -5.36
N ARG A 788 23.35 -35.88 -6.10
CA ARG A 788 23.52 -37.03 -7.01
C ARG A 788 24.22 -36.70 -8.31
N VAL A 789 23.93 -35.54 -8.89
CA VAL A 789 24.55 -35.09 -10.16
C VAL A 789 25.94 -34.52 -9.93
N PHE A 790 26.12 -33.81 -8.82
CA PHE A 790 27.39 -33.19 -8.46
C PHE A 790 27.78 -33.63 -7.03
N PRO A 791 28.27 -34.84 -6.77
CA PRO A 791 28.58 -35.33 -5.44
C PRO A 791 29.63 -34.47 -4.74
N ARG A 792 29.51 -34.33 -3.42
CA ARG A 792 30.43 -33.54 -2.60
C ARG A 792 31.76 -34.29 -2.46
N LYS A 793 32.84 -33.54 -2.67
CA LYS A 793 34.24 -34.08 -2.47
C LYS A 793 34.71 -33.85 -1.03
N ARG A 794 34.07 -33.02 -0.22
CA ARG A 794 34.44 -32.69 1.16
C ARG A 794 33.30 -33.03 2.12
N PRO A 795 33.60 -33.49 3.34
CA PRO A 795 32.59 -33.75 4.34
C PRO A 795 31.84 -32.46 4.71
N VAL A 796 30.55 -32.58 4.98
CA VAL A 796 29.72 -31.48 5.44
C VAL A 796 30.21 -31.02 6.80
N ARG A 797 30.54 -29.75 6.96
CA ARG A 797 30.88 -29.18 8.26
C ARG A 797 29.60 -28.76 8.98
N MET A 798 29.49 -29.07 10.25
CA MET A 798 28.44 -28.53 11.12
C MET A 798 28.54 -27.04 11.18
N VAL A 799 27.41 -26.36 10.93
CA VAL A 799 27.26 -24.94 11.16
C VAL A 799 26.57 -24.76 12.51
N GLY A 800 27.29 -24.21 13.48
CA GLY A 800 26.77 -23.90 14.80
C GLY A 800 26.94 -25.05 15.85
N ALA A 801 26.68 -24.69 17.12
CA ALA A 801 26.82 -25.57 18.29
C ALA A 801 25.75 -26.68 18.38
N LEU A 802 25.42 -27.35 17.27
CA LEU A 802 24.49 -28.48 17.21
C LEU A 802 25.20 -29.81 17.51
N ALA A 803 26.39 -29.76 18.08
CA ALA A 803 27.11 -30.91 18.62
C ALA A 803 26.58 -31.27 20.02
N HIS A 804 25.26 -31.46 20.16
CA HIS A 804 24.69 -32.01 21.41
C HIS A 804 23.69 -33.11 21.10
#